data_0f80e3fbdf70095ac43e9dd5284fa296
#
_entry.id   0f80e3fbdf70095ac43e9dd5284fa296
#
_cell.length_a   1.000
_cell.length_b   1.000
_cell.length_c   1.000
_cell.angle_alpha   90.00
_cell.angle_beta   90.00
_cell.angle_gamma   90.00
#
_symmetry.space_group_name_H-M   'P 1'
#
loop_
_entity.id
_entity.type
_entity.pdbx_description
1 polymer ?
#
loop_
_entity_poly.entity_id
_entity_poly.type
_entity_poly.pdbx_seq_one_letter_code
_entity_poly.pdbx_strand_id
1 'polypeptide(L)'
;MNVAEWWKRRTPTQQYRLQQICLAVVAIGVSVAVNNAVFPHRSLNHDEAVYLQQAEMLLHGQLRLYPPVESAFRPWFFVDGPDGMYPKYAPLPAAVFATGMLIWDPVLGLAAVVAGVVLATTHLARVISNAQTGLLSGICVLGSPLFIIHSGVFLPYVVTSLLTVSFAVWYVQAEKLASIVYAIAAGGAIGAAFFARPYTAVIFAAPFLTHAIGSVAYRLRQNTDTLSELLSSNLIYRRLSACFTGGLGVICTLVYNRFLTGKTLVFPYLAFAPQDGIGFGYREIAGHGVDYTPELALSANTHVLEILVTEWTIAGTFGSLLAGYGLLTIWHRRQQWGMLLGGVLLTNIIGNTAFWGNYNIAGSLAQRSDGLISYLGPYYHFDVVLLIAIFAAIGAVRGWHRLHTRIDQPRVVLVCLMLIFAGGISVSIQQPIERNTAVSDELASAYAPVDSAAITPPAVVMLPPSYGPWLNHPFQQLRNEPGYNSTVVYALASQEPFSVIDEFSQYRFYRYVYAGSWNPTDAEPVRAAIEPVSVHRGDRLTTRIQIPADNAAQDVSVRVHGGEQTTYYQRGTLKSPKQFELIADSNTIRVGWDSESSKAQVEFGEELIIQIFVQTGQASGYNYRLQLSLDRTNGEVRALTPLVHRCTVPTRCVPSAVGESKQTPEVRVRTTSAEGNISHD
;
A
#
# COMPACT_ATOMS: atom_id res chain seq x y z
N MET A 1 16.07 -43.92 16.09
CA MET A 1 16.87 -43.74 14.84
C MET A 1 17.45 -42.33 14.87
N ASN A 2 18.78 -42.22 14.85
CA ASN A 2 19.46 -40.92 14.88
C ASN A 2 19.19 -40.18 13.55
N VAL A 3 18.90 -38.87 13.63
CA VAL A 3 18.62 -37.99 12.45
C VAL A 3 19.73 -38.12 11.39
N ALA A 4 20.99 -38.21 11.82
CA ALA A 4 22.14 -38.35 10.91
C ALA A 4 22.13 -39.69 10.13
N GLU A 5 21.69 -40.79 10.74
CA GLU A 5 21.55 -42.08 10.07
C GLU A 5 20.37 -42.10 9.11
N TRP A 6 19.25 -41.50 9.52
CA TRP A 6 18.08 -41.34 8.68
C TRP A 6 18.43 -40.52 7.41
N TRP A 7 19.22 -39.41 7.55
CA TRP A 7 19.68 -38.58 6.44
C TRP A 7 20.60 -39.33 5.47
N LYS A 8 21.57 -40.12 6.01
CA LYS A 8 22.52 -40.87 5.19
C LYS A 8 21.85 -41.97 4.35
N ARG A 9 20.69 -42.46 4.74
CA ARG A 9 19.93 -43.48 3.98
C ARG A 9 19.17 -42.94 2.79
N ARG A 10 19.09 -41.58 2.61
CA ARG A 10 18.39 -40.96 1.51
C ARG A 10 19.30 -40.79 0.28
N THR A 11 18.70 -40.97 -0.91
CA THR A 11 19.40 -40.65 -2.16
C THR A 11 19.68 -39.13 -2.27
N PRO A 12 20.70 -38.68 -3.02
CA PRO A 12 20.97 -37.25 -3.21
C PRO A 12 19.75 -36.46 -3.72
N THR A 13 18.92 -37.09 -4.55
CA THR A 13 17.68 -36.48 -5.05
C THR A 13 16.66 -36.31 -3.93
N GLN A 14 16.52 -37.29 -3.05
CA GLN A 14 15.61 -37.19 -1.89
C GLN A 14 16.08 -36.12 -0.89
N GLN A 15 17.40 -36.08 -0.62
CA GLN A 15 17.98 -35.05 0.25
C GLN A 15 17.72 -33.65 -0.32
N TYR A 16 17.93 -33.46 -1.60
CA TYR A 16 17.65 -32.17 -2.25
C TYR A 16 16.18 -31.77 -2.19
N ARG A 17 15.23 -32.69 -2.42
CA ARG A 17 13.79 -32.43 -2.27
C ARG A 17 13.42 -32.05 -0.83
N LEU A 18 13.96 -32.74 0.17
CA LEU A 18 13.73 -32.38 1.58
C LEU A 18 14.25 -30.98 1.90
N GLN A 19 15.43 -30.61 1.41
CA GLN A 19 15.97 -29.26 1.59
C GLN A 19 15.08 -28.20 0.93
N GLN A 20 14.52 -28.47 -0.26
CA GLN A 20 13.55 -27.58 -0.88
C GLN A 20 12.25 -27.44 -0.06
N ILE A 21 11.75 -28.54 0.49
CA ILE A 21 10.57 -28.50 1.38
C ILE A 21 10.88 -27.67 2.63
N CYS A 22 12.05 -27.84 3.24
CA CYS A 22 12.46 -27.02 4.38
C CYS A 22 12.53 -25.54 4.02
N LEU A 23 13.10 -25.19 2.86
CA LEU A 23 13.14 -23.80 2.38
C LEU A 23 11.73 -23.24 2.19
N ALA A 24 10.80 -24.01 1.61
CA ALA A 24 9.41 -23.59 1.43
C ALA A 24 8.70 -23.37 2.78
N VAL A 25 8.87 -24.28 3.74
CA VAL A 25 8.28 -24.15 5.08
C VAL A 25 8.83 -22.93 5.81
N VAL A 26 10.15 -22.68 5.72
CA VAL A 26 10.78 -21.48 6.30
C VAL A 26 10.23 -20.23 5.62
N ALA A 27 10.09 -20.21 4.29
CA ALA A 27 9.55 -19.09 3.54
C ALA A 27 8.10 -18.74 3.96
N ILE A 28 7.24 -19.77 4.12
CA ILE A 28 5.88 -19.61 4.64
C ILE A 28 5.92 -19.05 6.06
N GLY A 29 6.75 -19.63 6.94
CA GLY A 29 6.88 -19.17 8.33
C GLY A 29 7.36 -17.72 8.42
N VAL A 30 8.33 -17.32 7.61
CA VAL A 30 8.80 -15.92 7.53
C VAL A 30 7.68 -14.99 7.07
N SER A 31 6.96 -15.36 6.01
CA SER A 31 5.86 -14.55 5.49
C SER A 31 4.78 -14.29 6.56
N VAL A 32 4.31 -15.34 7.21
CA VAL A 32 3.30 -15.25 8.28
C VAL A 32 3.83 -14.46 9.48
N ALA A 33 5.09 -14.71 9.89
CA ALA A 33 5.69 -14.02 11.02
C ALA A 33 5.86 -12.52 10.75
N VAL A 34 6.36 -12.13 9.58
CA VAL A 34 6.54 -10.72 9.21
C VAL A 34 5.20 -10.01 9.07
N ASN A 35 4.19 -10.64 8.44
CA ASN A 35 2.86 -10.05 8.34
C ASN A 35 2.25 -9.78 9.73
N ASN A 36 2.27 -10.77 10.62
CA ASN A 36 1.60 -10.67 11.92
C ASN A 36 2.39 -9.83 12.95
N ALA A 37 3.72 -9.87 12.91
CA ALA A 37 4.53 -9.22 13.94
C ALA A 37 5.04 -7.82 13.51
N VAL A 38 5.23 -7.59 12.21
CA VAL A 38 5.75 -6.30 11.71
C VAL A 38 4.65 -5.46 11.08
N PHE A 39 3.67 -6.09 10.43
CA PHE A 39 2.59 -5.41 9.71
C PHE A 39 1.16 -5.80 10.17
N PRO A 40 0.87 -5.87 11.48
CA PRO A 40 -0.49 -6.19 11.96
C PRO A 40 -1.52 -5.15 11.47
N HIS A 41 -1.09 -3.90 11.30
CA HIS A 41 -1.92 -2.79 10.82
C HIS A 41 -1.59 -2.37 9.38
N ARG A 42 -0.97 -3.26 8.58
CA ARG A 42 -0.48 -3.01 7.22
C ARG A 42 0.76 -2.09 7.18
N SER A 43 1.32 -1.94 5.98
CA SER A 43 2.48 -1.05 5.78
C SER A 43 2.05 0.38 5.49
N LEU A 44 3.01 1.29 5.39
CA LEU A 44 2.77 2.67 4.96
C LEU A 44 2.34 2.82 3.49
N ASN A 45 2.36 1.74 2.71
CA ASN A 45 1.95 1.80 1.32
C ASN A 45 0.44 1.53 1.18
N HIS A 46 -0.32 2.57 0.85
CA HIS A 46 -1.78 2.53 0.70
C HIS A 46 -2.28 1.60 -0.42
N ASP A 47 -1.41 1.19 -1.33
CA ASP A 47 -1.75 0.24 -2.39
C ASP A 47 -2.20 -1.12 -1.84
N GLU A 48 -1.78 -1.49 -0.62
CA GLU A 48 -2.26 -2.71 0.04
C GLU A 48 -3.78 -2.71 0.22
N ALA A 49 -4.33 -1.57 0.63
CA ALA A 49 -5.78 -1.42 0.79
C ALA A 49 -6.52 -1.66 -0.53
N VAL A 50 -5.96 -1.19 -1.65
CA VAL A 50 -6.54 -1.39 -2.99
C VAL A 50 -6.56 -2.86 -3.37
N TYR A 51 -5.43 -3.57 -3.19
CA TYR A 51 -5.36 -4.99 -3.52
C TYR A 51 -6.25 -5.86 -2.63
N LEU A 52 -6.36 -5.53 -1.34
CA LEU A 52 -7.22 -6.26 -0.42
C LEU A 52 -8.71 -5.97 -0.69
N GLN A 53 -9.07 -4.72 -0.98
CA GLN A 53 -10.44 -4.38 -1.42
C GLN A 53 -10.81 -5.09 -2.71
N GLN A 54 -9.88 -5.11 -3.68
CA GLN A 54 -10.07 -5.82 -4.94
C GLN A 54 -10.17 -7.35 -4.74
N ALA A 55 -9.44 -7.91 -3.77
CA ALA A 55 -9.54 -9.33 -3.42
C ALA A 55 -10.94 -9.68 -2.88
N GLU A 56 -11.48 -8.84 -2.02
CA GLU A 56 -12.85 -8.97 -1.52
C GLU A 56 -13.89 -8.84 -2.64
N MET A 57 -13.74 -7.87 -3.54
CA MET A 57 -14.60 -7.73 -4.72
C MET A 57 -14.62 -9.00 -5.58
N LEU A 58 -13.43 -9.59 -5.83
CA LEU A 58 -13.32 -10.82 -6.60
C LEU A 58 -14.05 -12.00 -5.95
N LEU A 59 -14.03 -12.11 -4.62
CA LEU A 59 -14.77 -13.13 -3.87
C LEU A 59 -16.30 -12.97 -4.01
N HIS A 60 -16.75 -11.73 -4.19
CA HIS A 60 -18.16 -11.41 -4.47
C HIS A 60 -18.51 -11.42 -5.98
N GLY A 61 -17.56 -11.82 -6.85
CA GLY A 61 -17.77 -11.86 -8.30
C GLY A 61 -17.85 -10.47 -8.96
N GLN A 62 -17.30 -9.44 -8.32
CA GLN A 62 -17.38 -8.05 -8.76
C GLN A 62 -16.03 -7.53 -9.25
N LEU A 63 -16.04 -6.73 -10.30
CA LEU A 63 -14.91 -5.96 -10.80
C LEU A 63 -15.10 -4.45 -10.61
N ARG A 64 -16.30 -4.05 -10.19
CA ARG A 64 -16.69 -2.68 -9.88
C ARG A 64 -17.46 -2.64 -8.58
N LEU A 65 -17.39 -1.52 -7.87
CA LEU A 65 -18.18 -1.21 -6.70
C LEU A 65 -19.36 -0.30 -7.08
N TYR A 66 -20.46 -0.49 -6.39
CA TYR A 66 -21.69 0.29 -6.53
C TYR A 66 -22.12 0.77 -5.13
N PRO A 67 -21.43 1.77 -4.59
CA PRO A 67 -21.76 2.26 -3.25
C PRO A 67 -23.13 2.95 -3.24
N PRO A 68 -23.88 2.83 -2.13
CA PRO A 68 -25.21 3.43 -2.02
C PRO A 68 -25.19 4.97 -2.03
N VAL A 69 -24.12 5.56 -1.49
CA VAL A 69 -23.82 7.01 -1.57
C VAL A 69 -22.39 7.14 -2.09
N GLU A 70 -22.26 7.45 -3.38
CA GLU A 70 -21.00 7.36 -4.11
C GLU A 70 -19.89 8.22 -3.51
N SER A 71 -20.22 9.45 -3.14
CA SER A 71 -19.27 10.41 -2.54
C SER A 71 -18.76 9.97 -1.16
N ALA A 72 -19.63 9.34 -0.35
CA ALA A 72 -19.34 8.96 1.04
C ALA A 72 -18.62 7.61 1.17
N PHE A 73 -18.75 6.72 0.18
CA PHE A 73 -18.19 5.36 0.23
C PHE A 73 -17.12 5.12 -0.83
N ARG A 74 -16.37 6.15 -1.18
CA ARG A 74 -15.28 6.07 -2.15
C ARG A 74 -14.04 5.44 -1.54
N PRO A 75 -13.62 4.23 -1.98
CA PRO A 75 -12.40 3.63 -1.49
C PRO A 75 -11.14 4.37 -1.97
N TRP A 76 -10.05 4.17 -1.24
CA TRP A 76 -8.76 4.75 -1.60
C TRP A 76 -8.29 4.27 -2.97
N PHE A 77 -7.83 5.19 -3.83
CA PHE A 77 -7.28 4.89 -5.16
C PHE A 77 -8.22 4.12 -6.11
N PHE A 78 -9.51 4.37 -6.00
CA PHE A 78 -10.48 3.92 -6.98
C PHE A 78 -10.78 5.04 -7.99
N VAL A 79 -11.18 4.62 -9.17
CA VAL A 79 -11.53 5.49 -10.30
C VAL A 79 -13.05 5.49 -10.45
N ASP A 80 -13.65 6.68 -10.55
CA ASP A 80 -15.07 6.81 -10.87
C ASP A 80 -15.27 6.52 -12.36
N GLY A 81 -15.98 5.48 -12.66
CA GLY A 81 -16.34 5.09 -14.01
C GLY A 81 -17.84 5.33 -14.29
N PRO A 82 -18.24 5.37 -15.55
CA PRO A 82 -19.66 5.58 -15.91
C PRO A 82 -20.60 4.48 -15.39
N ASP A 83 -20.07 3.29 -15.12
CA ASP A 83 -20.80 2.12 -14.67
C ASP A 83 -20.31 1.64 -13.29
N GLY A 84 -19.93 2.54 -12.39
CA GLY A 84 -19.44 2.24 -11.06
C GLY A 84 -17.91 2.40 -10.88
N MET A 85 -17.46 2.39 -9.63
CA MET A 85 -16.06 2.59 -9.26
C MET A 85 -15.24 1.33 -9.50
N TYR A 86 -13.98 1.48 -9.93
CA TYR A 86 -13.06 0.37 -10.12
C TYR A 86 -11.66 0.68 -9.60
N PRO A 87 -10.89 -0.35 -9.15
CA PRO A 87 -9.55 -0.16 -8.64
C PRO A 87 -8.56 0.20 -9.74
N LYS A 88 -7.55 0.99 -9.42
CA LYS A 88 -6.50 1.42 -10.37
C LYS A 88 -5.57 0.29 -10.83
N TYR A 89 -5.61 -0.90 -10.22
CA TYR A 89 -4.69 -2.00 -10.50
C TYR A 89 -5.34 -3.19 -11.21
N ALA A 90 -4.49 -3.97 -11.89
CA ALA A 90 -4.89 -5.26 -12.45
C ALA A 90 -5.21 -6.28 -11.34
N PRO A 91 -6.18 -7.20 -11.57
CA PRO A 91 -6.75 -8.03 -10.51
C PRO A 91 -5.91 -9.25 -10.11
N LEU A 92 -4.85 -9.60 -10.86
CA LEU A 92 -4.14 -10.86 -10.65
C LEU A 92 -3.44 -10.95 -9.28
N PRO A 93 -2.75 -9.92 -8.75
CA PRO A 93 -2.24 -9.96 -7.39
C PRO A 93 -3.36 -10.10 -6.35
N ALA A 94 -4.44 -9.36 -6.51
CA ALA A 94 -5.62 -9.44 -5.64
C ALA A 94 -6.26 -10.82 -5.66
N ALA A 95 -6.32 -11.49 -6.82
CA ALA A 95 -6.84 -12.85 -6.94
C ALA A 95 -6.02 -13.86 -6.13
N VAL A 96 -4.70 -13.66 -6.04
CA VAL A 96 -3.84 -14.49 -5.16
C VAL A 96 -4.20 -14.28 -3.69
N PHE A 97 -4.37 -13.05 -3.25
CA PHE A 97 -4.76 -12.74 -1.87
C PHE A 97 -6.18 -13.26 -1.57
N ALA A 98 -7.10 -13.16 -2.53
CA ALA A 98 -8.44 -13.73 -2.43
C ALA A 98 -8.42 -15.24 -2.19
N THR A 99 -7.49 -16.01 -2.79
CA THR A 99 -7.37 -17.45 -2.51
C THR A 99 -7.00 -17.73 -1.05
N GLY A 100 -6.20 -16.88 -0.42
CA GLY A 100 -5.90 -16.95 1.02
C GLY A 100 -7.14 -16.65 1.86
N MET A 101 -7.90 -15.61 1.51
CA MET A 101 -9.16 -15.23 2.18
C MET A 101 -10.21 -16.37 2.12
N LEU A 102 -10.29 -17.11 1.01
CA LEU A 102 -11.18 -18.28 0.90
C LEU A 102 -10.85 -19.39 1.91
N ILE A 103 -9.61 -19.49 2.35
CA ILE A 103 -9.17 -20.51 3.30
C ILE A 103 -9.29 -19.98 4.73
N TRP A 104 -8.76 -18.79 5.00
CA TRP A 104 -8.73 -18.14 6.31
C TRP A 104 -8.34 -16.66 6.26
N ASP A 105 -7.16 -16.33 5.69
CA ASP A 105 -6.55 -15.01 5.75
C ASP A 105 -5.74 -14.76 4.47
N PRO A 106 -5.72 -13.54 3.91
CA PRO A 106 -4.97 -13.23 2.69
C PRO A 106 -3.47 -13.55 2.79
N VAL A 107 -2.90 -13.58 4.00
CA VAL A 107 -1.49 -13.95 4.20
C VAL A 107 -1.17 -15.36 3.70
N LEU A 108 -2.13 -16.28 3.69
CA LEU A 108 -1.90 -17.65 3.19
C LEU A 108 -1.63 -17.65 1.68
N GLY A 109 -2.35 -16.83 0.93
CA GLY A 109 -2.10 -16.64 -0.51
C GLY A 109 -0.73 -16.02 -0.76
N LEU A 110 -0.38 -14.99 0.00
CA LEU A 110 0.94 -14.34 -0.05
C LEU A 110 2.05 -15.34 0.31
N ALA A 111 1.93 -16.08 1.41
CA ALA A 111 2.92 -17.06 1.87
C ALA A 111 3.17 -18.19 0.85
N ALA A 112 2.13 -18.65 0.16
CA ALA A 112 2.26 -19.64 -0.92
C ALA A 112 3.09 -19.07 -2.09
N VAL A 113 2.87 -17.82 -2.46
CA VAL A 113 3.66 -17.12 -3.51
C VAL A 113 5.10 -16.90 -3.05
N VAL A 114 5.32 -16.47 -1.81
CA VAL A 114 6.65 -16.30 -1.20
C VAL A 114 7.45 -17.61 -1.27
N ALA A 115 6.86 -18.73 -0.87
CA ALA A 115 7.48 -20.05 -1.01
C ALA A 115 7.74 -20.38 -2.50
N GLY A 116 6.80 -20.07 -3.37
CA GLY A 116 6.93 -20.24 -4.81
C GLY A 116 8.13 -19.51 -5.39
N VAL A 117 8.35 -18.22 -5.02
CA VAL A 117 9.51 -17.42 -5.45
C VAL A 117 10.83 -18.06 -5.00
N VAL A 118 10.92 -18.46 -3.72
CA VAL A 118 12.12 -19.14 -3.18
C VAL A 118 12.42 -20.43 -3.94
N LEU A 119 11.40 -21.25 -4.19
CA LEU A 119 11.55 -22.51 -4.93
C LEU A 119 11.88 -22.29 -6.40
N ALA A 120 11.23 -21.34 -7.07
CA ALA A 120 11.49 -21.02 -8.47
C ALA A 120 12.92 -20.47 -8.66
N THR A 121 13.37 -19.57 -7.76
CA THR A 121 14.74 -19.03 -7.77
C THR A 121 15.78 -20.12 -7.50
N THR A 122 15.52 -20.99 -6.51
CA THR A 122 16.33 -22.18 -6.21
C THR A 122 16.44 -23.08 -7.45
N HIS A 123 15.33 -23.31 -8.13
CA HIS A 123 15.30 -24.16 -9.32
C HIS A 123 16.00 -23.50 -10.51
N LEU A 124 15.81 -22.21 -10.75
CA LEU A 124 16.50 -21.46 -11.79
C LEU A 124 18.03 -21.53 -11.62
N ALA A 125 18.52 -21.23 -10.42
CA ALA A 125 19.94 -21.28 -10.10
C ALA A 125 20.52 -22.70 -10.26
N ARG A 126 19.77 -23.75 -9.91
CA ARG A 126 20.13 -25.15 -10.15
C ARG A 126 20.25 -25.45 -11.65
N VAL A 127 19.26 -25.03 -12.44
CA VAL A 127 19.23 -25.32 -13.89
C VAL A 127 20.37 -24.63 -14.63
N ILE A 128 20.79 -23.45 -14.19
CA ILE A 128 21.90 -22.70 -14.83
C ILE A 128 23.29 -23.07 -14.26
N SER A 129 23.36 -23.66 -13.06
CA SER A 129 24.63 -24.02 -12.40
C SER A 129 24.59 -25.45 -11.85
N ASN A 130 24.24 -25.63 -10.55
CA ASN A 130 24.15 -26.93 -9.88
C ASN A 130 23.25 -26.87 -8.65
N ALA A 131 23.02 -28.04 -8.00
CA ALA A 131 22.14 -28.17 -6.84
C ALA A 131 22.59 -27.34 -5.62
N GLN A 132 23.89 -27.25 -5.34
CA GLN A 132 24.41 -26.48 -4.20
C GLN A 132 24.16 -24.99 -4.43
N THR A 133 24.45 -24.48 -5.62
CA THR A 133 24.15 -23.08 -6.01
C THR A 133 22.64 -22.83 -5.89
N GLY A 134 21.80 -23.78 -6.31
CA GLY A 134 20.35 -23.65 -6.20
C GLY A 134 19.91 -23.43 -4.76
N LEU A 135 20.30 -24.32 -3.84
CA LEU A 135 19.93 -24.20 -2.43
C LEU A 135 20.45 -22.92 -1.78
N LEU A 136 21.71 -22.59 -2.07
CA LEU A 136 22.30 -21.37 -1.52
C LEU A 136 21.59 -20.10 -2.05
N SER A 137 21.14 -20.09 -3.32
CA SER A 137 20.37 -18.95 -3.83
C SER A 137 19.02 -18.78 -3.13
N GLY A 138 18.32 -19.89 -2.79
CA GLY A 138 17.12 -19.85 -1.97
C GLY A 138 17.36 -19.27 -0.57
N ILE A 139 18.47 -19.66 0.07
CA ILE A 139 18.90 -19.07 1.36
C ILE A 139 19.22 -17.58 1.19
N CYS A 140 19.92 -17.20 0.12
CA CYS A 140 20.21 -15.79 -0.16
C CYS A 140 18.95 -14.94 -0.39
N VAL A 141 17.93 -15.49 -1.04
CA VAL A 141 16.63 -14.81 -1.19
C VAL A 141 15.98 -14.58 0.18
N LEU A 142 15.89 -15.66 0.99
CA LEU A 142 15.31 -15.60 2.34
C LEU A 142 16.07 -14.68 3.31
N GLY A 143 17.35 -14.45 3.09
CA GLY A 143 18.16 -13.53 3.89
C GLY A 143 18.26 -12.11 3.32
N SER A 144 17.55 -11.78 2.25
CA SER A 144 17.56 -10.42 1.66
C SER A 144 16.49 -9.55 2.35
N PRO A 145 16.86 -8.39 2.94
CA PRO A 145 15.90 -7.53 3.65
C PRO A 145 14.69 -7.15 2.79
N LEU A 146 14.90 -6.79 1.52
CA LEU A 146 13.81 -6.45 0.61
C LEU A 146 12.82 -7.61 0.44
N PHE A 147 13.30 -8.83 0.32
CA PHE A 147 12.44 -9.99 0.20
C PHE A 147 11.68 -10.27 1.49
N ILE A 148 12.34 -10.17 2.64
CA ILE A 148 11.72 -10.41 3.96
C ILE A 148 10.60 -9.40 4.21
N ILE A 149 10.84 -8.12 4.04
CA ILE A 149 9.81 -7.08 4.23
C ILE A 149 8.62 -7.32 3.30
N HIS A 150 8.87 -7.54 2.00
CA HIS A 150 7.78 -7.77 1.04
C HIS A 150 7.11 -9.15 1.17
N SER A 151 7.68 -10.07 1.93
CA SER A 151 7.01 -11.33 2.26
C SER A 151 5.82 -11.16 3.21
N GLY A 152 5.73 -10.03 3.92
CA GLY A 152 4.64 -9.72 4.84
C GLY A 152 3.65 -8.65 4.34
N VAL A 153 3.82 -8.11 3.13
CA VAL A 153 3.08 -6.96 2.62
C VAL A 153 2.26 -7.33 1.37
N PHE A 154 1.00 -6.92 1.29
CA PHE A 154 0.08 -7.26 0.19
C PHE A 154 0.29 -6.38 -1.05
N LEU A 155 1.52 -6.37 -1.56
CA LEU A 155 1.92 -5.63 -2.75
C LEU A 155 2.19 -6.59 -3.93
N PRO A 156 2.16 -6.11 -5.19
CA PRO A 156 2.20 -6.99 -6.36
C PRO A 156 3.58 -7.57 -6.67
N TYR A 157 4.64 -7.10 -6.00
CA TYR A 157 6.04 -7.38 -6.37
C TYR A 157 6.38 -8.86 -6.28
N VAL A 158 6.05 -9.51 -5.15
CA VAL A 158 6.32 -10.94 -4.93
C VAL A 158 5.54 -11.82 -5.93
N VAL A 159 4.26 -11.47 -6.19
CA VAL A 159 3.41 -12.17 -7.15
C VAL A 159 3.99 -12.07 -8.56
N THR A 160 4.34 -10.85 -8.99
CA THR A 160 4.92 -10.62 -10.31
C THR A 160 6.25 -11.35 -10.46
N SER A 161 7.09 -11.33 -9.42
CA SER A 161 8.40 -12.01 -9.44
C SER A 161 8.29 -13.53 -9.47
N LEU A 162 7.25 -14.13 -8.89
CA LEU A 162 6.99 -15.55 -9.10
C LEU A 162 6.76 -15.86 -10.59
N LEU A 163 6.01 -15.01 -11.26
CA LEU A 163 5.69 -15.18 -12.68
C LEU A 163 6.92 -14.97 -13.58
N THR A 164 7.70 -13.91 -13.33
CA THR A 164 8.91 -13.58 -14.11
C THR A 164 10.02 -14.63 -13.93
N VAL A 165 10.26 -15.09 -12.69
CA VAL A 165 11.24 -16.16 -12.43
C VAL A 165 10.76 -17.50 -12.98
N SER A 166 9.47 -17.83 -12.88
CA SER A 166 8.89 -19.03 -13.50
C SER A 166 9.02 -19.00 -15.02
N PHE A 167 8.77 -17.85 -15.65
CA PHE A 167 9.05 -17.64 -17.07
C PHE A 167 10.50 -17.96 -17.40
N ALA A 168 11.47 -17.41 -16.65
CA ALA A 168 12.90 -17.66 -16.87
C ALA A 168 13.26 -19.15 -16.73
N VAL A 169 12.72 -19.84 -15.69
CA VAL A 169 12.89 -21.29 -15.50
C VAL A 169 12.40 -22.07 -16.72
N TRP A 170 11.13 -21.83 -17.09
CA TRP A 170 10.51 -22.59 -18.15
C TRP A 170 11.06 -22.26 -19.54
N TYR A 171 11.47 -21.02 -19.78
CA TYR A 171 12.18 -20.65 -20.99
C TYR A 171 13.51 -21.42 -21.13
N VAL A 172 14.34 -21.43 -20.08
CA VAL A 172 15.62 -22.16 -20.11
C VAL A 172 15.39 -23.67 -20.26
N GLN A 173 14.38 -24.24 -19.62
CA GLN A 173 14.02 -25.65 -19.78
C GLN A 173 13.48 -25.97 -21.17
N ALA A 174 12.67 -25.08 -21.76
CA ALA A 174 12.18 -25.21 -23.13
C ALA A 174 13.35 -25.32 -24.13
N GLU A 175 14.40 -24.53 -23.90
CA GLU A 175 15.59 -24.57 -24.76
C GLU A 175 16.44 -25.81 -24.54
N LYS A 176 16.73 -26.15 -23.26
CA LYS A 176 17.58 -27.30 -22.92
C LYS A 176 16.98 -28.64 -23.29
N LEU A 177 15.66 -28.76 -23.17
CA LEU A 177 14.92 -30.02 -23.39
C LEU A 177 14.18 -30.07 -24.73
N ALA A 178 14.30 -29.02 -25.54
CA ALA A 178 13.57 -28.84 -26.80
C ALA A 178 12.05 -29.07 -26.64
N SER A 179 11.46 -28.62 -25.52
CA SER A 179 10.10 -28.94 -25.10
C SER A 179 9.12 -27.81 -25.39
N ILE A 180 8.04 -28.12 -26.12
CA ILE A 180 6.94 -27.20 -26.40
C ILE A 180 6.12 -26.94 -25.11
N VAL A 181 5.97 -27.92 -24.24
CA VAL A 181 5.22 -27.77 -22.97
C VAL A 181 5.84 -26.67 -22.10
N TYR A 182 7.16 -26.69 -21.95
CA TYR A 182 7.84 -25.61 -21.23
C TYR A 182 7.76 -24.27 -21.95
N ALA A 183 7.71 -24.25 -23.29
CA ALA A 183 7.55 -23.03 -24.05
C ALA A 183 6.15 -22.42 -23.83
N ILE A 184 5.09 -23.25 -23.81
CA ILE A 184 3.71 -22.86 -23.48
C ILE A 184 3.67 -22.28 -22.05
N ALA A 185 4.26 -22.98 -21.07
CA ALA A 185 4.32 -22.53 -19.68
C ALA A 185 5.06 -21.20 -19.53
N ALA A 186 6.19 -21.04 -20.23
CA ALA A 186 6.95 -19.78 -20.25
C ALA A 186 6.11 -18.63 -20.81
N GLY A 187 5.45 -18.84 -21.95
CA GLY A 187 4.57 -17.83 -22.54
C GLY A 187 3.41 -17.47 -21.60
N GLY A 188 2.76 -18.47 -21.00
CA GLY A 188 1.68 -18.24 -20.03
C GLY A 188 2.13 -17.43 -18.83
N ALA A 189 3.31 -17.73 -18.26
CA ALA A 189 3.85 -17.00 -17.11
C ALA A 189 4.17 -15.54 -17.43
N ILE A 190 4.82 -15.27 -18.58
CA ILE A 190 5.13 -13.88 -18.94
C ILE A 190 3.88 -13.10 -19.38
N GLY A 191 2.89 -13.78 -19.98
CA GLY A 191 1.59 -13.19 -20.27
C GLY A 191 0.82 -12.81 -19.01
N ALA A 192 0.84 -13.67 -17.99
CA ALA A 192 0.26 -13.38 -16.69
C ALA A 192 1.03 -12.25 -15.96
N ALA A 193 2.36 -12.24 -16.05
CA ALA A 193 3.17 -11.13 -15.54
C ALA A 193 2.85 -9.80 -16.24
N PHE A 194 2.64 -9.83 -17.55
CA PHE A 194 2.20 -8.66 -18.31
C PHE A 194 0.81 -8.17 -17.85
N PHE A 195 -0.13 -9.08 -17.63
CA PHE A 195 -1.45 -8.71 -17.12
C PHE A 195 -1.36 -8.11 -15.71
N ALA A 196 -0.47 -8.62 -14.84
CA ALA A 196 -0.27 -8.08 -13.48
C ALA A 196 0.45 -6.72 -13.50
N ARG A 197 1.59 -6.62 -14.22
CA ARG A 197 2.46 -5.44 -14.28
C ARG A 197 3.17 -5.37 -15.64
N PRO A 198 2.57 -4.73 -16.65
CA PRO A 198 3.05 -4.74 -18.01
C PRO A 198 4.51 -4.28 -18.16
N TYR A 199 4.87 -3.18 -17.52
CA TYR A 199 6.21 -2.61 -17.61
C TYR A 199 7.29 -3.57 -17.08
N THR A 200 7.08 -4.12 -15.88
CA THR A 200 8.00 -5.09 -15.28
C THR A 200 8.18 -6.32 -16.17
N ALA A 201 7.09 -6.85 -16.72
CA ALA A 201 7.12 -8.00 -17.61
C ALA A 201 7.94 -7.72 -18.88
N VAL A 202 7.79 -6.55 -19.50
CA VAL A 202 8.52 -6.16 -20.71
C VAL A 202 10.02 -6.04 -20.45
N ILE A 203 10.42 -5.29 -19.42
CA ILE A 203 11.87 -5.11 -19.15
C ILE A 203 12.54 -6.41 -18.72
N PHE A 204 11.82 -7.30 -17.99
CA PHE A 204 12.34 -8.61 -17.62
C PHE A 204 12.47 -9.55 -18.84
N ALA A 205 11.48 -9.55 -19.74
CA ALA A 205 11.47 -10.43 -20.91
C ALA A 205 12.41 -9.98 -22.03
N ALA A 206 12.82 -8.71 -22.07
CA ALA A 206 13.57 -8.13 -23.18
C ALA A 206 14.85 -8.94 -23.61
N PRO A 207 15.72 -9.40 -22.68
CA PRO A 207 16.86 -10.22 -23.06
C PRO A 207 16.48 -11.60 -23.62
N PHE A 208 15.39 -12.20 -23.11
CA PHE A 208 14.89 -13.48 -23.59
C PHE A 208 14.29 -13.35 -25.00
N LEU A 209 13.60 -12.25 -25.29
CA LEU A 209 13.11 -11.94 -26.61
C LEU A 209 14.25 -11.72 -27.61
N THR A 210 15.27 -10.97 -27.18
CA THR A 210 16.49 -10.76 -27.98
C THR A 210 17.18 -12.10 -28.29
N HIS A 211 17.33 -12.98 -27.30
CA HIS A 211 17.86 -14.33 -27.48
C HIS A 211 16.97 -15.17 -28.43
N ALA A 212 15.65 -15.10 -28.26
CA ALA A 212 14.71 -15.83 -29.11
C ALA A 212 14.82 -15.41 -30.59
N ILE A 213 14.80 -14.10 -30.86
CA ILE A 213 14.94 -13.54 -32.20
C ILE A 213 16.32 -13.88 -32.78
N GLY A 214 17.38 -13.69 -31.97
CA GLY A 214 18.77 -14.02 -32.40
C GLY A 214 18.91 -15.50 -32.75
N SER A 215 18.31 -16.41 -32.03
CA SER A 215 18.34 -17.85 -32.31
C SER A 215 17.66 -18.23 -33.63
N VAL A 216 16.56 -17.58 -33.97
CA VAL A 216 15.89 -17.76 -35.27
C VAL A 216 16.70 -17.15 -36.39
N ALA A 217 17.19 -15.91 -36.22
CA ALA A 217 18.02 -15.23 -37.23
C ALA A 217 19.32 -15.97 -37.50
N TYR A 218 19.97 -16.53 -36.47
CA TYR A 218 21.19 -17.33 -36.63
C TYR A 218 20.92 -18.59 -37.46
N ARG A 219 19.80 -19.30 -37.21
CA ARG A 219 19.43 -20.48 -37.97
C ARG A 219 19.12 -20.16 -39.42
N LEU A 220 18.40 -19.06 -39.67
CA LEU A 220 18.16 -18.56 -41.04
C LEU A 220 19.45 -18.27 -41.84
N ARG A 221 20.50 -17.79 -41.17
CA ARG A 221 21.79 -17.48 -41.82
C ARG A 221 22.63 -18.72 -42.09
N GLN A 222 22.50 -19.78 -41.30
CA GLN A 222 23.30 -20.98 -41.43
C GLN A 222 22.73 -22.02 -42.39
N ASN A 223 21.44 -21.98 -42.65
CA ASN A 223 20.77 -23.04 -43.38
C ASN A 223 20.53 -22.66 -44.83
N THR A 224 20.86 -23.59 -45.68
CA THR A 224 20.31 -23.76 -47.04
C THR A 224 18.88 -24.34 -47.01
N ASP A 225 18.27 -24.48 -45.82
CA ASP A 225 16.94 -25.06 -45.66
C ASP A 225 15.89 -24.18 -46.33
N THR A 226 14.90 -24.81 -46.94
CA THR A 226 13.73 -24.12 -47.46
C THR A 226 12.94 -23.49 -46.33
N LEU A 227 12.20 -22.39 -46.60
CA LEU A 227 11.34 -21.73 -45.61
C LEU A 227 10.34 -22.71 -44.96
N SER A 228 9.91 -23.73 -45.71
CA SER A 228 9.01 -24.80 -45.22
C SER A 228 9.66 -25.68 -44.14
N GLU A 229 10.93 -26.04 -44.31
CA GLU A 229 11.69 -26.84 -43.30
C GLU A 229 11.95 -26.04 -42.03
N LEU A 230 12.25 -24.76 -42.18
CA LEU A 230 12.39 -23.87 -41.02
C LEU A 230 11.09 -23.77 -40.26
N LEU A 231 9.97 -23.50 -40.93
CA LEU A 231 8.64 -23.37 -40.32
C LEU A 231 8.18 -24.66 -39.63
N SER A 232 8.60 -25.83 -40.13
CA SER A 232 8.30 -27.13 -39.52
C SER A 232 9.27 -27.52 -38.38
N SER A 233 10.27 -26.67 -38.08
CA SER A 233 11.23 -26.98 -37.04
C SER A 233 10.67 -26.85 -35.62
N ASN A 234 11.10 -27.72 -34.71
CA ASN A 234 10.73 -27.64 -33.29
C ASN A 234 11.06 -26.29 -32.66
N LEU A 235 12.12 -25.62 -33.12
CA LEU A 235 12.48 -24.27 -32.66
C LEU A 235 11.31 -23.29 -32.92
N ILE A 236 10.80 -23.25 -34.13
CA ILE A 236 9.70 -22.33 -34.50
C ILE A 236 8.43 -22.66 -33.73
N TYR A 237 8.07 -23.95 -33.63
CA TYR A 237 6.90 -24.36 -32.84
C TYR A 237 6.99 -23.89 -31.37
N ARG A 238 8.16 -23.99 -30.74
CA ARG A 238 8.36 -23.47 -29.38
C ARG A 238 8.19 -21.95 -29.32
N ARG A 239 8.76 -21.21 -30.28
CA ARG A 239 8.64 -19.74 -30.33
C ARG A 239 7.18 -19.31 -30.51
N LEU A 240 6.48 -19.93 -31.46
CA LEU A 240 5.08 -19.63 -31.74
C LEU A 240 4.18 -19.98 -30.54
N SER A 241 4.42 -21.13 -29.88
CA SER A 241 3.68 -21.52 -28.71
C SER A 241 3.86 -20.54 -27.55
N ALA A 242 5.11 -20.11 -27.30
CA ALA A 242 5.38 -19.11 -26.26
C ALA A 242 4.77 -17.74 -26.60
N CYS A 243 4.89 -17.31 -27.87
CA CYS A 243 4.27 -16.06 -28.34
C CYS A 243 2.73 -16.10 -28.25
N PHE A 244 2.11 -17.22 -28.62
CA PHE A 244 0.67 -17.39 -28.54
C PHE A 244 0.16 -17.29 -27.10
N THR A 245 0.74 -18.07 -26.18
CA THR A 245 0.31 -18.06 -24.76
C THR A 245 0.66 -16.76 -24.07
N GLY A 246 1.80 -16.12 -24.39
CA GLY A 246 2.13 -14.78 -23.91
C GLY A 246 1.18 -13.71 -24.46
N GLY A 247 0.82 -13.82 -25.74
CA GLY A 247 -0.14 -12.95 -26.41
C GLY A 247 -1.53 -12.99 -25.80
N LEU A 248 -1.96 -14.16 -25.28
CA LEU A 248 -3.24 -14.26 -24.54
C LEU A 248 -3.24 -13.35 -23.32
N GLY A 249 -2.13 -13.24 -22.56
CA GLY A 249 -2.02 -12.31 -21.43
C GLY A 249 -2.16 -10.85 -21.87
N VAL A 250 -1.57 -10.49 -22.99
CA VAL A 250 -1.73 -9.14 -23.59
C VAL A 250 -3.21 -8.90 -23.96
N ILE A 251 -3.85 -9.86 -24.62
CA ILE A 251 -5.27 -9.77 -25.00
C ILE A 251 -6.14 -9.62 -23.75
N CYS A 252 -5.92 -10.43 -22.71
CA CYS A 252 -6.63 -10.29 -21.43
C CYS A 252 -6.47 -8.88 -20.84
N THR A 253 -5.28 -8.31 -20.90
CA THR A 253 -5.03 -6.93 -20.43
C THR A 253 -5.83 -5.92 -21.24
N LEU A 254 -5.83 -6.02 -22.57
CA LEU A 254 -6.56 -5.10 -23.44
C LEU A 254 -8.08 -5.20 -23.25
N VAL A 255 -8.60 -6.42 -23.08
CA VAL A 255 -10.02 -6.66 -22.77
C VAL A 255 -10.38 -6.07 -21.40
N TYR A 256 -9.56 -6.30 -20.39
CA TYR A 256 -9.75 -5.73 -19.06
C TYR A 256 -9.76 -4.20 -19.08
N ASN A 257 -8.79 -3.59 -19.77
CA ASN A 257 -8.75 -2.14 -19.95
C ASN A 257 -10.04 -1.64 -20.61
N ARG A 258 -10.46 -2.26 -21.72
CA ARG A 258 -11.69 -1.88 -22.44
C ARG A 258 -12.92 -2.00 -21.57
N PHE A 259 -12.99 -3.06 -20.76
CA PHE A 259 -14.11 -3.30 -19.85
C PHE A 259 -14.21 -2.22 -18.77
N LEU A 260 -13.10 -1.84 -18.12
CA LEU A 260 -13.12 -0.87 -17.01
C LEU A 260 -13.11 0.59 -17.48
N THR A 261 -12.19 0.94 -18.37
CA THR A 261 -11.94 2.35 -18.76
C THR A 261 -12.72 2.80 -19.98
N GLY A 262 -13.40 1.87 -20.66
CA GLY A 262 -14.03 2.13 -21.96
C GLY A 262 -13.04 2.26 -23.13
N LYS A 263 -11.71 2.21 -22.88
CA LYS A 263 -10.64 2.36 -23.88
C LYS A 263 -9.63 1.22 -23.80
N THR A 264 -9.33 0.57 -24.92
CA THR A 264 -8.47 -0.63 -24.96
C THR A 264 -7.03 -0.35 -24.50
N LEU A 265 -6.47 0.81 -24.83
CA LEU A 265 -5.07 1.16 -24.54
C LEU A 265 -4.88 2.03 -23.28
N VAL A 266 -5.96 2.36 -22.59
CA VAL A 266 -5.89 3.11 -21.33
C VAL A 266 -5.96 2.11 -20.18
N PHE A 267 -4.86 1.98 -19.47
CA PHE A 267 -4.81 1.17 -18.25
C PHE A 267 -5.58 1.86 -17.12
N PRO A 268 -6.23 1.12 -16.21
CA PRO A 268 -6.91 1.71 -15.04
C PRO A 268 -6.01 2.63 -14.23
N TYR A 269 -4.72 2.31 -14.12
CA TYR A 269 -3.72 3.16 -13.48
C TYR A 269 -3.58 4.53 -14.15
N LEU A 270 -3.52 4.57 -15.48
CA LEU A 270 -3.44 5.84 -16.22
C LEU A 270 -4.78 6.60 -16.25
N ALA A 271 -5.89 5.91 -16.06
CA ALA A 271 -7.17 6.58 -15.85
C ALA A 271 -7.24 7.27 -14.49
N PHE A 272 -6.60 6.68 -13.46
CA PHE A 272 -6.46 7.27 -12.12
C PHE A 272 -5.48 8.45 -12.10
N ALA A 273 -4.29 8.25 -12.64
CA ALA A 273 -3.20 9.23 -12.64
C ALA A 273 -2.62 9.40 -14.05
N PRO A 274 -3.24 10.24 -14.91
CA PRO A 274 -2.83 10.37 -16.31
C PRO A 274 -1.40 10.86 -16.51
N GLN A 275 -0.86 11.59 -15.54
CA GLN A 275 0.50 12.14 -15.59
C GLN A 275 1.53 11.26 -14.89
N ASP A 276 1.11 10.17 -14.23
CA ASP A 276 1.98 9.19 -13.58
C ASP A 276 2.40 8.08 -14.58
N GLY A 277 2.96 8.48 -15.69
CA GLY A 277 3.39 7.58 -16.76
C GLY A 277 4.89 7.29 -16.74
N ILE A 278 5.32 6.46 -17.71
CA ILE A 278 6.73 6.15 -17.97
C ILE A 278 7.36 7.25 -18.83
N GLY A 279 8.65 7.48 -18.67
CA GLY A 279 9.44 8.42 -19.46
C GLY A 279 9.78 9.70 -18.70
N PHE A 280 10.34 10.65 -19.42
CA PHE A 280 10.79 11.96 -18.88
C PHE A 280 9.73 13.05 -19.08
N GLY A 281 9.91 14.21 -18.44
CA GLY A 281 9.01 15.35 -18.45
C GLY A 281 8.19 15.44 -17.15
N TYR A 282 7.17 16.30 -17.16
CA TYR A 282 6.34 16.51 -15.97
C TYR A 282 5.59 15.24 -15.58
N ARG A 283 5.74 14.86 -14.32
CA ARG A 283 5.09 13.69 -13.71
C ARG A 283 4.41 14.11 -12.43
N GLU A 284 3.20 13.58 -12.20
CA GLU A 284 2.40 13.93 -11.02
C GLU A 284 1.51 12.77 -10.58
N ILE A 285 1.41 12.60 -9.25
CA ILE A 285 0.44 11.73 -8.59
C ILE A 285 -0.05 12.38 -7.29
N ALA A 286 -1.36 12.44 -7.10
CA ALA A 286 -2.00 12.94 -5.86
C ALA A 286 -1.50 14.34 -5.43
N GLY A 287 -1.25 15.24 -6.37
CA GLY A 287 -0.76 16.60 -6.10
C GLY A 287 0.74 16.72 -5.88
N HIS A 288 1.48 15.60 -5.90
CA HIS A 288 2.94 15.60 -5.88
C HIS A 288 3.46 15.52 -7.31
N GLY A 289 4.03 16.61 -7.80
CA GLY A 289 4.51 16.73 -9.18
C GLY A 289 5.96 17.18 -9.27
N VAL A 290 6.66 16.71 -10.32
CA VAL A 290 8.05 17.06 -10.61
C VAL A 290 8.31 17.03 -12.12
N ASP A 291 9.21 17.87 -12.60
CA ASP A 291 9.78 17.72 -13.95
C ASP A 291 10.91 16.67 -13.88
N TYR A 292 10.56 15.43 -14.26
CA TYR A 292 11.47 14.28 -14.21
C TYR A 292 12.42 14.31 -15.41
N THR A 293 13.50 15.09 -15.28
CA THR A 293 14.55 15.21 -16.32
C THR A 293 15.46 13.99 -16.31
N PRO A 294 16.22 13.72 -17.42
CA PRO A 294 17.21 12.65 -17.44
C PRO A 294 18.29 12.76 -16.34
N GLU A 295 18.69 13.98 -15.97
CA GLU A 295 19.66 14.23 -14.89
C GLU A 295 19.06 13.83 -13.53
N LEU A 296 17.82 14.24 -13.25
CA LEU A 296 17.11 13.85 -12.02
C LEU A 296 16.92 12.34 -11.97
N ALA A 297 16.56 11.73 -13.11
CA ALA A 297 16.38 10.29 -13.23
C ALA A 297 17.68 9.53 -12.90
N LEU A 298 18.82 9.97 -13.45
CA LEU A 298 20.12 9.36 -13.18
C LEU A 298 20.51 9.51 -11.70
N SER A 299 20.32 10.70 -11.13
CA SER A 299 20.59 10.97 -9.70
C SER A 299 19.74 10.09 -8.80
N ALA A 300 18.43 10.07 -9.01
CA ALA A 300 17.49 9.28 -8.23
C ALA A 300 17.78 7.77 -8.32
N ASN A 301 18.00 7.24 -9.54
CA ASN A 301 18.29 5.82 -9.69
C ASN A 301 19.65 5.42 -9.15
N THR A 302 20.68 6.30 -9.22
CA THR A 302 21.98 6.05 -8.59
C THR A 302 21.80 5.93 -7.07
N HIS A 303 21.06 6.85 -6.46
CA HIS A 303 20.73 6.82 -5.01
C HIS A 303 19.97 5.54 -4.63
N VAL A 304 18.92 5.19 -5.38
CA VAL A 304 18.10 3.99 -5.16
C VAL A 304 18.93 2.71 -5.30
N LEU A 305 19.81 2.62 -6.32
CA LEU A 305 20.68 1.47 -6.53
C LEU A 305 21.78 1.37 -5.45
N GLU A 306 22.31 2.48 -4.99
CA GLU A 306 23.25 2.49 -3.87
C GLU A 306 22.60 1.89 -2.62
N ILE A 307 21.40 2.36 -2.24
CA ILE A 307 20.62 1.83 -1.13
C ILE A 307 20.34 0.32 -1.35
N LEU A 308 19.92 -0.07 -2.55
CA LEU A 308 19.66 -1.46 -2.87
C LEU A 308 20.86 -2.37 -2.57
N VAL A 309 22.03 -2.05 -3.13
CA VAL A 309 23.20 -2.92 -3.06
C VAL A 309 23.93 -2.86 -1.72
N THR A 310 23.74 -1.80 -0.93
CA THR A 310 24.38 -1.64 0.39
C THR A 310 23.54 -2.13 1.56
N GLU A 311 22.20 -2.05 1.44
CA GLU A 311 21.31 -2.26 2.59
C GLU A 311 20.25 -3.37 2.34
N TRP A 312 19.70 -3.49 1.12
CA TRP A 312 18.50 -4.30 0.86
C TRP A 312 18.74 -5.63 0.16
N THR A 313 19.99 -5.93 -0.20
CA THR A 313 20.40 -7.26 -0.70
C THR A 313 20.92 -8.13 0.44
N ILE A 314 21.08 -9.44 0.14
CA ILE A 314 21.63 -10.39 1.11
C ILE A 314 22.98 -9.93 1.67
N ALA A 315 23.09 -9.76 2.97
CA ALA A 315 24.29 -9.27 3.66
C ALA A 315 24.83 -7.94 3.06
N GLY A 316 23.98 -7.12 2.47
CA GLY A 316 24.27 -5.79 1.94
C GLY A 316 25.43 -5.76 0.95
N THR A 317 26.38 -4.84 1.17
CA THR A 317 27.56 -4.66 0.27
C THR A 317 28.35 -5.94 0.06
N PHE A 318 28.52 -6.77 1.09
CA PHE A 318 29.28 -8.03 0.97
C PHE A 318 28.62 -9.01 -0.01
N GLY A 319 27.31 -9.21 0.11
CA GLY A 319 26.55 -10.06 -0.81
C GLY A 319 26.55 -9.52 -2.24
N SER A 320 26.46 -8.20 -2.40
CA SER A 320 26.53 -7.53 -3.69
C SER A 320 27.91 -7.71 -4.37
N LEU A 321 29.00 -7.60 -3.62
CA LEU A 321 30.35 -7.89 -4.13
C LEU A 321 30.49 -9.35 -4.54
N LEU A 322 29.91 -10.27 -3.75
CA LEU A 322 29.91 -11.70 -4.08
C LEU A 322 29.09 -11.99 -5.34
N ALA A 323 27.99 -11.28 -5.55
CA ALA A 323 27.20 -11.36 -6.79
C ALA A 323 27.98 -10.83 -7.99
N GLY A 324 28.69 -9.71 -7.85
CA GLY A 324 29.60 -9.17 -8.87
C GLY A 324 30.67 -10.19 -9.27
N TYR A 325 31.30 -10.83 -8.29
CA TYR A 325 32.28 -11.91 -8.56
C TYR A 325 31.61 -13.11 -9.27
N GLY A 326 30.40 -13.50 -8.87
CA GLY A 326 29.64 -14.55 -9.54
C GLY A 326 29.37 -14.22 -11.01
N LEU A 327 28.94 -12.99 -11.29
CA LEU A 327 28.66 -12.50 -12.64
C LEU A 327 29.94 -12.47 -13.49
N LEU A 328 31.06 -11.97 -12.96
CA LEU A 328 32.35 -12.00 -13.63
C LEU A 328 32.79 -13.42 -14.00
N THR A 329 32.59 -14.41 -13.10
CA THR A 329 32.93 -15.80 -13.40
C THR A 329 32.02 -16.42 -14.47
N ILE A 330 30.76 -16.02 -14.55
CA ILE A 330 29.84 -16.41 -15.62
C ILE A 330 30.32 -15.85 -16.96
N TRP A 331 30.67 -14.57 -16.98
CA TRP A 331 31.17 -13.88 -18.17
C TRP A 331 32.45 -14.53 -18.71
N HIS A 332 33.46 -14.75 -17.88
CA HIS A 332 34.70 -15.40 -18.26
C HIS A 332 34.51 -16.83 -18.78
N ARG A 333 33.56 -17.56 -18.25
CA ARG A 333 33.23 -18.91 -18.68
C ARG A 333 32.25 -18.98 -19.84
N ARG A 334 31.77 -17.84 -20.31
CA ARG A 334 30.78 -17.71 -21.40
C ARG A 334 29.55 -18.56 -21.18
N GLN A 335 29.03 -18.60 -19.91
CA GLN A 335 27.85 -19.38 -19.58
C GLN A 335 26.59 -18.69 -20.08
N GLN A 336 26.05 -19.13 -21.20
CA GLN A 336 24.98 -18.52 -21.96
C GLN A 336 23.78 -18.13 -21.06
N TRP A 337 23.27 -19.05 -20.25
CA TRP A 337 22.10 -18.79 -19.42
C TRP A 337 22.37 -17.81 -18.28
N GLY A 338 23.56 -17.85 -17.71
CA GLY A 338 23.96 -16.87 -16.72
C GLY A 338 24.15 -15.47 -17.32
N MET A 339 24.70 -15.38 -18.54
CA MET A 339 24.82 -14.10 -19.27
C MET A 339 23.44 -13.54 -19.64
N LEU A 340 22.47 -14.42 -19.97
CA LEU A 340 21.08 -14.00 -20.23
C LEU A 340 20.45 -13.36 -18.98
N LEU A 341 20.65 -13.95 -17.80
CA LEU A 341 20.19 -13.34 -16.53
C LEU A 341 20.97 -12.06 -16.20
N GLY A 342 22.24 -11.95 -16.54
CA GLY A 342 22.99 -10.68 -16.48
C GLY A 342 22.38 -9.61 -17.37
N GLY A 343 21.88 -10.02 -18.56
CA GLY A 343 21.08 -9.14 -19.43
C GLY A 343 19.79 -8.67 -18.77
N VAL A 344 19.07 -9.55 -18.05
CA VAL A 344 17.85 -9.18 -17.29
C VAL A 344 18.19 -8.18 -16.19
N LEU A 345 19.29 -8.38 -15.46
CA LEU A 345 19.76 -7.41 -14.47
C LEU A 345 19.97 -6.03 -15.11
N LEU A 346 20.65 -5.98 -16.25
CA LEU A 346 20.94 -4.74 -16.96
C LEU A 346 19.65 -4.05 -17.47
N THR A 347 18.75 -4.81 -18.11
CA THR A 347 17.49 -4.23 -18.62
C THR A 347 16.57 -3.73 -17.52
N ASN A 348 16.58 -4.36 -16.35
CA ASN A 348 15.82 -3.86 -15.18
C ASN A 348 16.41 -2.55 -14.66
N ILE A 349 17.73 -2.45 -14.53
CA ILE A 349 18.39 -1.22 -14.08
C ILE A 349 18.13 -0.08 -15.06
N ILE A 350 18.38 -0.31 -16.36
CA ILE A 350 18.20 0.72 -17.40
C ILE A 350 16.71 1.07 -17.56
N GLY A 351 15.82 0.08 -17.60
CA GLY A 351 14.40 0.30 -17.75
C GLY A 351 13.84 1.15 -16.60
N ASN A 352 14.16 0.79 -15.37
CA ASN A 352 13.69 1.54 -14.20
C ASN A 352 14.21 2.98 -14.13
N THR A 353 15.27 3.35 -14.87
CA THR A 353 15.69 4.76 -14.97
C THR A 353 14.65 5.65 -15.64
N ALA A 354 13.82 5.10 -16.54
CA ALA A 354 12.71 5.82 -17.16
C ALA A 354 11.44 5.84 -16.30
N PHE A 355 11.47 5.29 -15.09
CA PHE A 355 10.33 5.22 -14.20
C PHE A 355 10.52 6.14 -12.99
N TRP A 356 9.81 7.27 -13.00
CA TRP A 356 9.93 8.31 -11.97
C TRP A 356 9.49 7.86 -10.56
N GLY A 357 8.76 6.74 -10.44
CA GLY A 357 8.39 6.15 -9.16
C GLY A 357 9.59 5.89 -8.24
N ASN A 358 10.78 5.63 -8.80
CA ASN A 358 12.03 5.52 -8.02
C ASN A 358 12.40 6.82 -7.31
N TYR A 359 12.19 7.96 -7.96
CA TYR A 359 12.35 9.28 -7.32
C TYR A 359 11.27 9.50 -6.26
N ASN A 360 10.01 9.18 -6.59
CA ASN A 360 8.88 9.39 -5.69
C ASN A 360 9.01 8.63 -4.37
N ILE A 361 9.50 7.37 -4.38
CA ILE A 361 9.70 6.60 -3.15
C ILE A 361 10.93 7.02 -2.35
N ALA A 362 11.90 7.69 -2.98
CA ALA A 362 13.13 8.12 -2.33
C ALA A 362 12.91 9.31 -1.37
N GLY A 363 11.80 10.06 -1.52
CA GLY A 363 11.58 11.29 -0.77
C GLY A 363 12.58 12.37 -1.16
N SER A 364 13.34 12.88 -0.21
CA SER A 364 14.45 13.81 -0.48
C SER A 364 15.73 13.05 -0.85
N LEU A 365 16.33 13.34 -1.99
CA LEU A 365 17.62 12.75 -2.38
C LEU A 365 18.78 13.19 -1.47
N ALA A 366 18.57 14.21 -0.63
CA ALA A 366 19.56 14.69 0.33
C ALA A 366 19.58 13.88 1.63
N GLN A 367 18.52 13.14 1.94
CA GLN A 367 18.37 12.35 3.16
C GLN A 367 18.07 10.90 2.84
N ARG A 368 18.83 9.96 3.41
CA ARG A 368 18.63 8.51 3.19
C ARG A 368 17.47 7.92 3.99
N SER A 369 16.93 8.67 4.93
CA SER A 369 15.97 8.17 5.93
C SER A 369 14.53 8.63 5.72
N ASP A 370 14.26 9.41 4.68
CA ASP A 370 12.90 9.81 4.33
C ASP A 370 12.33 9.00 3.15
N GLY A 371 11.03 9.14 2.90
CA GLY A 371 10.32 8.40 1.86
C GLY A 371 10.07 6.92 2.16
N LEU A 372 9.25 6.31 1.33
CA LEU A 372 8.87 4.89 1.47
C LEU A 372 10.05 3.92 1.31
N ILE A 373 11.12 4.35 0.66
CA ILE A 373 12.33 3.54 0.43
C ILE A 373 13.00 3.13 1.75
N SER A 374 12.90 3.94 2.80
CA SER A 374 13.49 3.64 4.11
C SER A 374 12.71 2.58 4.90
N TYR A 375 11.45 2.36 4.59
CA TYR A 375 10.56 1.39 5.22
C TYR A 375 10.41 0.12 4.39
N LEU A 376 10.16 0.26 3.09
CA LEU A 376 9.83 -0.84 2.18
C LEU A 376 10.95 -1.15 1.18
N GLY A 377 12.05 -0.39 1.21
CA GLY A 377 13.17 -0.55 0.30
C GLY A 377 12.87 -0.14 -1.14
N PRO A 378 13.82 -0.35 -2.04
CA PRO A 378 13.69 -0.02 -3.46
C PRO A 378 12.87 -1.09 -4.21
N TYR A 379 11.61 -1.22 -3.89
CA TYR A 379 10.74 -2.31 -4.32
C TYR A 379 10.44 -2.35 -5.82
N TYR A 380 10.66 -1.27 -6.57
CA TYR A 380 10.59 -1.31 -8.02
C TYR A 380 11.74 -2.11 -8.66
N HIS A 381 12.80 -2.38 -7.88
CA HIS A 381 13.91 -3.24 -8.25
C HIS A 381 13.83 -4.66 -7.63
N PHE A 382 12.63 -5.12 -7.24
CA PHE A 382 12.46 -6.39 -6.52
C PHE A 382 13.05 -7.59 -7.27
N ASP A 383 12.82 -7.70 -8.58
CA ASP A 383 13.38 -8.79 -9.41
C ASP A 383 14.92 -8.79 -9.43
N VAL A 384 15.56 -7.61 -9.28
CA VAL A 384 17.03 -7.46 -9.23
C VAL A 384 17.61 -8.20 -8.01
N VAL A 385 16.93 -8.17 -6.86
CA VAL A 385 17.39 -8.86 -5.64
C VAL A 385 17.47 -10.38 -5.85
N LEU A 386 16.50 -10.96 -6.56
CA LEU A 386 16.49 -12.39 -6.86
C LEU A 386 17.68 -12.78 -7.77
N LEU A 387 18.01 -11.94 -8.74
CA LEU A 387 19.18 -12.13 -9.61
C LEU A 387 20.50 -11.97 -8.84
N ILE A 388 20.59 -10.95 -7.95
CA ILE A 388 21.74 -10.77 -7.06
C ILE A 388 21.92 -11.99 -6.17
N ALA A 389 20.85 -12.55 -5.60
CA ALA A 389 20.90 -13.77 -4.79
C ALA A 389 21.45 -14.98 -5.57
N ILE A 390 21.04 -15.15 -6.85
CA ILE A 390 21.58 -16.20 -7.73
C ILE A 390 23.06 -15.98 -7.98
N PHE A 391 23.48 -14.78 -8.35
CA PHE A 391 24.87 -14.48 -8.65
C PHE A 391 25.75 -14.55 -7.40
N ALA A 392 25.27 -14.11 -6.24
CA ALA A 392 25.96 -14.25 -4.96
C ALA A 392 26.18 -15.73 -4.60
N ALA A 393 25.17 -16.58 -4.78
CA ALA A 393 25.30 -18.01 -4.58
C ALA A 393 26.33 -18.65 -5.52
N ILE A 394 26.36 -18.27 -6.80
CA ILE A 394 27.36 -18.71 -7.77
C ILE A 394 28.76 -18.24 -7.34
N GLY A 395 28.88 -16.98 -6.92
CA GLY A 395 30.14 -16.40 -6.43
C GLY A 395 30.66 -17.13 -5.20
N ALA A 396 29.78 -17.39 -4.23
CA ALA A 396 30.12 -18.11 -2.99
C ALA A 396 30.61 -19.53 -3.26
N VAL A 397 29.87 -20.31 -4.05
CA VAL A 397 30.23 -21.69 -4.37
C VAL A 397 31.56 -21.76 -5.13
N ARG A 398 31.76 -20.90 -6.12
CA ARG A 398 33.00 -20.87 -6.91
C ARG A 398 34.18 -20.29 -6.12
N GLY A 399 33.94 -19.28 -5.33
CA GLY A 399 34.95 -18.70 -4.43
C GLY A 399 35.42 -19.77 -3.43
N TRP A 400 34.48 -20.47 -2.81
CA TRP A 400 34.79 -21.56 -1.89
C TRP A 400 35.62 -22.67 -2.56
N HIS A 401 35.23 -23.15 -3.75
CA HIS A 401 35.98 -24.17 -4.48
C HIS A 401 37.43 -23.75 -4.83
N ARG A 402 37.70 -22.46 -5.00
CA ARG A 402 39.06 -21.95 -5.21
C ARG A 402 39.82 -21.79 -3.89
N LEU A 403 39.16 -21.43 -2.85
CA LEU A 403 39.76 -21.08 -1.57
C LEU A 403 40.10 -22.32 -0.73
N HIS A 404 39.18 -23.29 -0.64
CA HIS A 404 39.35 -24.47 0.22
C HIS A 404 40.55 -25.35 -0.12
N THR A 405 41.04 -25.31 -1.38
CA THR A 405 42.25 -26.03 -1.83
C THR A 405 43.56 -25.34 -1.40
N ARG A 406 43.47 -24.10 -0.89
CA ARG A 406 44.63 -23.26 -0.52
C ARG A 406 44.70 -23.00 1.00
N ILE A 407 43.80 -23.55 1.79
CA ILE A 407 43.68 -23.29 3.22
C ILE A 407 43.94 -24.59 4.00
N ASP A 408 44.72 -24.51 5.04
CA ASP A 408 45.04 -25.67 5.90
C ASP A 408 43.83 -26.17 6.71
N GLN A 409 42.97 -25.22 7.12
CA GLN A 409 41.78 -25.55 7.92
C GLN A 409 40.47 -25.07 7.29
N PRO A 410 40.04 -25.68 6.16
CA PRO A 410 38.90 -25.17 5.38
C PRO A 410 37.57 -25.19 6.15
N ARG A 411 37.37 -26.14 7.08
CA ARG A 411 36.15 -26.23 7.90
C ARG A 411 36.02 -25.07 8.87
N VAL A 412 37.12 -24.65 9.50
CA VAL A 412 37.12 -23.48 10.44
C VAL A 412 36.82 -22.20 9.64
N VAL A 413 37.48 -22.01 8.52
CA VAL A 413 37.23 -20.83 7.66
C VAL A 413 35.79 -20.82 7.15
N LEU A 414 35.21 -21.96 6.77
CA LEU A 414 33.81 -22.04 6.35
C LEU A 414 32.86 -21.62 7.48
N VAL A 415 33.08 -22.10 8.70
CA VAL A 415 32.28 -21.72 9.87
C VAL A 415 32.41 -20.22 10.15
N CYS A 416 33.61 -19.65 10.12
CA CYS A 416 33.82 -18.22 10.28
C CYS A 416 33.06 -17.40 9.20
N LEU A 417 33.17 -17.82 7.93
CA LEU A 417 32.44 -17.16 6.84
C LEU A 417 30.92 -17.27 7.00
N MET A 418 30.40 -18.41 7.44
CA MET A 418 28.97 -18.57 7.74
C MET A 418 28.51 -17.67 8.89
N LEU A 419 29.31 -17.54 9.95
CA LEU A 419 29.01 -16.64 11.06
C LEU A 419 29.02 -15.17 10.64
N ILE A 420 30.01 -14.75 9.88
CA ILE A 420 30.11 -13.39 9.31
C ILE A 420 28.89 -13.09 8.41
N PHE A 421 28.54 -14.06 7.58
CA PHE A 421 27.39 -13.93 6.67
C PHE A 421 26.06 -13.86 7.43
N ALA A 422 25.88 -14.72 8.44
CA ALA A 422 24.71 -14.70 9.31
C ALA A 422 24.62 -13.40 10.11
N GLY A 423 25.75 -12.90 10.64
CA GLY A 423 25.83 -11.59 11.30
C GLY A 423 25.46 -10.45 10.36
N GLY A 424 25.99 -10.47 9.13
CA GLY A 424 25.65 -9.48 8.11
C GLY A 424 24.15 -9.47 7.73
N ILE A 425 23.53 -10.67 7.64
CA ILE A 425 22.08 -10.80 7.43
C ILE A 425 21.32 -10.17 8.61
N SER A 426 21.66 -10.53 9.84
CA SER A 426 20.98 -10.04 11.04
C SER A 426 21.03 -8.51 11.13
N VAL A 427 22.19 -7.90 10.90
CA VAL A 427 22.36 -6.44 10.90
C VAL A 427 21.54 -5.79 9.78
N SER A 428 21.55 -6.35 8.57
CA SER A 428 20.82 -5.76 7.43
C SER A 428 19.31 -5.82 7.61
N ILE A 429 18.78 -6.83 8.32
CA ILE A 429 17.32 -7.03 8.52
C ILE A 429 16.80 -6.21 9.70
N GLN A 430 17.63 -5.98 10.71
CA GLN A 430 17.22 -5.37 11.97
C GLN A 430 16.57 -4.00 11.77
N GLN A 431 17.24 -3.11 11.06
CA GLN A 431 16.77 -1.73 10.88
C GLN A 431 15.43 -1.61 10.13
N PRO A 432 15.20 -2.30 9.00
CA PRO A 432 13.89 -2.31 8.35
C PRO A 432 12.77 -2.86 9.23
N ILE A 433 13.04 -3.92 10.00
CA ILE A 433 12.04 -4.50 10.92
C ILE A 433 11.72 -3.50 12.03
N GLU A 434 12.73 -2.95 12.72
CA GLU A 434 12.53 -1.99 13.81
C GLU A 434 11.72 -0.76 13.35
N ARG A 435 12.04 -0.20 12.18
CA ARG A 435 11.30 0.96 11.62
C ARG A 435 9.84 0.63 11.38
N ASN A 436 9.54 -0.49 10.73
CA ASN A 436 8.16 -0.87 10.44
C ASN A 436 7.39 -1.29 11.69
N THR A 437 8.04 -1.93 12.66
CA THR A 437 7.42 -2.26 13.95
C THR A 437 7.07 -0.99 14.73
N ALA A 438 7.95 0.02 14.76
CA ALA A 438 7.65 1.30 15.40
C ALA A 438 6.42 1.99 14.78
N VAL A 439 6.30 1.96 13.44
CA VAL A 439 5.09 2.45 12.75
C VAL A 439 3.85 1.66 13.15
N SER A 440 3.94 0.34 13.22
CA SER A 440 2.82 -0.52 13.61
C SER A 440 2.37 -0.27 15.05
N ASP A 441 3.31 -0.04 15.97
CA ASP A 441 3.01 0.31 17.37
C ASP A 441 2.28 1.65 17.49
N GLU A 442 2.67 2.63 16.67
CA GLU A 442 1.98 3.92 16.58
C GLU A 442 0.56 3.76 16.03
N LEU A 443 0.41 2.98 14.96
CA LEU A 443 -0.89 2.70 14.35
C LEU A 443 -1.82 1.91 15.28
N ALA A 444 -1.30 1.06 16.16
CA ALA A 444 -2.11 0.33 17.13
C ALA A 444 -2.96 1.27 18.00
N SER A 445 -2.40 2.41 18.43
CA SER A 445 -3.13 3.40 19.20
C SER A 445 -4.23 4.10 18.38
N ALA A 446 -4.01 4.26 17.09
CA ALA A 446 -4.97 4.87 16.17
C ALA A 446 -6.17 3.94 15.85
N TYR A 447 -5.94 2.63 15.76
CA TYR A 447 -7.01 1.65 15.51
C TYR A 447 -7.71 1.16 16.79
N ALA A 448 -7.07 1.28 17.96
CA ALA A 448 -7.62 0.80 19.23
C ALA A 448 -9.08 1.24 19.53
N PRO A 449 -9.53 2.48 19.22
CA PRO A 449 -10.93 2.86 19.45
C PRO A 449 -11.95 2.06 18.61
N VAL A 450 -11.56 1.58 17.42
CA VAL A 450 -12.41 0.78 16.54
C VAL A 450 -12.50 -0.66 17.04
N ASP A 451 -11.40 -1.19 17.57
CA ASP A 451 -11.33 -2.55 18.14
C ASP A 451 -11.99 -2.63 19.53
N SER A 452 -12.22 -1.47 20.16
CA SER A 452 -12.85 -1.41 21.46
C SER A 452 -14.37 -1.65 21.38
N ALA A 453 -14.99 -2.04 22.50
CA ALA A 453 -16.45 -2.19 22.62
C ALA A 453 -17.25 -0.87 22.49
N ALA A 454 -16.63 0.22 22.05
CA ALA A 454 -17.25 1.53 21.91
C ALA A 454 -18.31 1.59 20.79
N ILE A 455 -18.18 0.74 19.77
CA ILE A 455 -19.12 0.66 18.65
C ILE A 455 -20.13 -0.44 18.93
N THR A 456 -21.41 -0.06 18.98
CA THR A 456 -22.52 -1.03 19.14
C THR A 456 -23.17 -1.27 17.76
N PRO A 457 -23.00 -2.45 17.15
CA PRO A 457 -23.62 -2.76 15.86
C PRO A 457 -25.16 -2.85 15.94
N PRO A 458 -25.90 -2.66 14.82
CA PRO A 458 -25.39 -2.20 13.54
C PRO A 458 -24.98 -0.72 13.57
N ALA A 459 -23.87 -0.37 12.92
CA ALA A 459 -23.28 0.96 13.03
C ALA A 459 -22.66 1.47 11.72
N VAL A 460 -22.75 2.79 11.50
CA VAL A 460 -21.92 3.52 10.53
C VAL A 460 -20.90 4.34 11.30
N VAL A 461 -19.62 4.19 10.92
CA VAL A 461 -18.52 4.98 11.47
C VAL A 461 -18.07 5.98 10.41
N MET A 462 -18.25 7.26 10.69
CA MET A 462 -17.83 8.36 9.83
C MET A 462 -16.34 8.60 10.03
N LEU A 463 -15.55 8.36 8.99
CA LEU A 463 -14.10 8.53 8.98
C LEU A 463 -13.71 9.91 8.42
N PRO A 464 -12.57 10.49 8.82
CA PRO A 464 -12.07 11.72 8.23
C PRO A 464 -11.76 11.53 6.74
N PRO A 465 -11.65 12.62 5.94
CA PRO A 465 -11.40 12.55 4.50
C PRO A 465 -10.20 11.68 4.14
N SER A 466 -10.32 10.93 3.04
CA SER A 466 -9.31 9.99 2.58
C SER A 466 -7.99 10.64 2.10
N TYR A 467 -7.97 11.93 1.84
CA TYR A 467 -6.79 12.69 1.41
C TYR A 467 -6.29 13.58 2.56
N GLY A 468 -5.81 12.92 3.62
CA GLY A 468 -5.06 13.56 4.70
C GLY A 468 -3.54 13.47 4.47
N PRO A 469 -2.70 13.57 5.51
CA PRO A 469 -1.28 13.26 5.41
C PRO A 469 -1.10 11.89 4.78
N TRP A 470 -0.58 11.87 3.56
CA TRP A 470 -0.76 10.77 2.61
C TRP A 470 0.01 9.47 2.90
N LEU A 471 0.85 9.44 3.92
CA LEU A 471 1.64 8.25 4.28
C LEU A 471 0.88 7.23 5.13
N ASN A 472 -0.24 7.60 5.74
CA ASN A 472 -1.12 6.64 6.39
C ASN A 472 -2.52 7.20 6.65
N HIS A 473 -3.52 6.32 6.73
CA HIS A 473 -4.91 6.71 6.92
C HIS A 473 -5.74 5.55 7.47
N PRO A 474 -6.77 5.77 8.32
CA PRO A 474 -7.65 4.73 8.84
C PRO A 474 -8.23 3.79 7.80
N PHE A 475 -8.52 4.28 6.60
CA PHE A 475 -9.08 3.49 5.49
C PHE A 475 -8.20 2.33 5.01
N GLN A 476 -6.94 2.27 5.39
CA GLN A 476 -6.08 1.16 5.03
C GLN A 476 -6.63 -0.17 5.57
N GLN A 477 -7.17 -0.15 6.80
CA GLN A 477 -7.78 -1.31 7.43
C GLN A 477 -9.31 -1.27 7.45
N LEU A 478 -9.90 -0.09 7.62
CA LEU A 478 -11.33 0.12 7.76
C LEU A 478 -11.99 0.16 6.37
N ARG A 479 -12.18 -1.01 5.78
CA ARG A 479 -12.78 -1.20 4.46
C ARG A 479 -14.19 -1.75 4.58
N ASN A 480 -15.01 -1.44 3.60
CA ASN A 480 -16.34 -2.01 3.46
C ASN A 480 -16.30 -3.28 2.60
N GLU A 481 -17.13 -4.24 2.96
CA GLU A 481 -17.42 -5.31 2.02
C GLU A 481 -18.17 -4.73 0.79
N PRO A 482 -18.06 -5.35 -0.39
CA PRO A 482 -18.63 -4.81 -1.62
C PRO A 482 -20.15 -4.64 -1.64
N GLY A 483 -20.88 -5.31 -0.74
CA GLY A 483 -22.33 -5.21 -0.60
C GLY A 483 -22.81 -4.10 0.34
N TYR A 484 -21.91 -3.50 1.13
CA TYR A 484 -22.22 -2.48 2.16
C TYR A 484 -23.29 -2.90 3.18
N ASN A 485 -23.40 -4.20 3.46
CA ASN A 485 -24.38 -4.78 4.38
C ASN A 485 -23.74 -5.40 5.64
N SER A 486 -22.49 -5.07 5.91
CA SER A 486 -21.80 -5.46 7.14
C SER A 486 -22.44 -4.82 8.38
N THR A 487 -22.23 -5.43 9.52
CA THR A 487 -22.74 -4.91 10.80
C THR A 487 -22.08 -3.58 11.20
N VAL A 488 -20.89 -3.30 10.71
CA VAL A 488 -20.22 -2.00 10.79
C VAL A 488 -19.81 -1.56 9.39
N VAL A 489 -20.20 -0.34 9.02
CA VAL A 489 -19.93 0.27 7.72
C VAL A 489 -19.18 1.57 7.94
N TYR A 490 -18.21 1.86 7.06
CA TYR A 490 -17.35 3.04 7.16
C TYR A 490 -17.67 4.03 6.03
N ALA A 491 -17.95 5.30 6.38
CA ALA A 491 -18.27 6.37 5.43
C ALA A 491 -17.34 7.57 5.63
N LEU A 492 -17.18 8.41 4.61
CA LEU A 492 -16.45 9.68 4.71
C LEU A 492 -17.29 10.72 5.47
N ALA A 493 -16.76 11.28 6.54
CA ALA A 493 -17.47 12.21 7.42
C ALA A 493 -17.86 13.54 6.75
N SER A 494 -17.13 13.95 5.70
CA SER A 494 -17.31 15.24 5.03
C SER A 494 -18.16 15.16 3.76
N GLN A 495 -18.70 13.98 3.42
CA GLN A 495 -19.41 13.77 2.17
C GLN A 495 -20.85 13.31 2.46
N GLU A 496 -21.80 14.17 2.11
CA GLU A 496 -23.24 13.89 2.15
C GLU A 496 -23.72 13.11 3.40
N PRO A 497 -23.44 13.57 4.64
CA PRO A 497 -23.70 12.78 5.84
C PRO A 497 -25.18 12.45 6.02
N PHE A 498 -26.10 13.29 5.56
CA PHE A 498 -27.53 13.03 5.65
C PHE A 498 -28.02 12.00 4.66
N SER A 499 -27.45 11.93 3.45
CA SER A 499 -27.71 10.84 2.50
C SER A 499 -27.27 9.48 3.06
N VAL A 500 -26.13 9.44 3.75
CA VAL A 500 -25.67 8.24 4.46
C VAL A 500 -26.63 7.84 5.59
N ILE A 501 -27.13 8.81 6.36
CA ILE A 501 -28.08 8.58 7.44
C ILE A 501 -29.42 8.04 6.92
N ASP A 502 -29.89 8.58 5.81
CA ASP A 502 -31.17 8.16 5.21
C ASP A 502 -31.06 6.74 4.65
N GLU A 503 -29.93 6.38 4.05
CA GLU A 503 -29.67 5.03 3.54
C GLU A 503 -29.54 4.00 4.67
N PHE A 504 -28.84 4.35 5.75
CA PHE A 504 -28.59 3.47 6.88
C PHE A 504 -29.43 3.83 8.11
N SER A 505 -30.69 4.18 7.92
CA SER A 505 -31.60 4.71 8.96
C SER A 505 -31.79 3.79 10.18
N GLN A 506 -31.48 2.50 10.08
CA GLN A 506 -31.56 1.53 11.20
C GLN A 506 -30.23 1.35 11.93
N TYR A 507 -29.15 2.02 11.49
CA TYR A 507 -27.83 1.93 12.08
C TYR A 507 -27.62 3.03 13.12
N ARG A 508 -26.71 2.78 14.07
CA ARG A 508 -26.19 3.81 14.97
C ARG A 508 -25.04 4.52 14.28
N PHE A 509 -24.91 5.81 14.53
CA PHE A 509 -23.88 6.63 13.89
C PHE A 509 -22.79 6.99 14.88
N TYR A 510 -21.55 6.85 14.43
CA TYR A 510 -20.36 7.20 15.17
C TYR A 510 -19.44 8.02 14.29
N ARG A 511 -18.56 8.79 14.93
CA ARG A 511 -17.51 9.56 14.24
C ARG A 511 -16.15 9.16 14.80
N TYR A 512 -15.21 8.82 13.91
CA TYR A 512 -13.81 8.66 14.25
C TYR A 512 -13.15 10.03 14.24
N VAL A 513 -12.54 10.42 15.36
CA VAL A 513 -11.80 11.67 15.53
C VAL A 513 -10.40 11.38 16.01
N TYR A 514 -9.45 12.20 15.60
CA TYR A 514 -8.05 12.01 15.99
C TYR A 514 -7.29 13.34 16.16
N ALA A 515 -6.20 13.28 16.90
CA ALA A 515 -5.17 14.30 17.01
C ALA A 515 -3.80 13.66 16.77
N GLY A 516 -2.83 14.46 16.35
CA GLY A 516 -1.51 13.97 15.93
C GLY A 516 -1.40 13.84 14.43
N SER A 517 -0.33 13.23 13.95
CA SER A 517 -0.07 13.05 12.54
C SER A 517 0.03 11.57 12.19
N TRP A 518 -0.53 11.19 11.03
CA TRP A 518 -0.36 9.86 10.43
C TRP A 518 1.00 9.70 9.73
N ASN A 519 1.82 10.74 9.73
CA ASN A 519 3.15 10.68 9.16
C ASN A 519 4.13 10.11 10.19
N PRO A 520 4.77 8.95 9.94
CA PRO A 520 5.68 8.30 10.88
C PRO A 520 6.97 9.08 11.16
N THR A 521 7.24 10.16 10.40
CA THR A 521 8.38 11.05 10.66
C THR A 521 8.05 12.19 11.61
N ASP A 522 6.75 12.37 11.94
CA ASP A 522 6.31 13.40 12.85
C ASP A 522 6.43 12.94 14.31
N ALA A 523 6.78 13.88 15.20
CA ALA A 523 6.99 13.57 16.61
C ALA A 523 5.71 13.38 17.44
N GLU A 524 4.53 13.59 16.84
CA GLU A 524 3.23 13.49 17.52
C GLU A 524 2.47 12.24 17.11
N PRO A 525 2.43 11.20 17.97
CA PRO A 525 1.69 9.98 17.68
C PRO A 525 0.19 10.26 17.56
N VAL A 526 -0.48 9.47 16.71
CA VAL A 526 -1.93 9.54 16.55
C VAL A 526 -2.62 9.09 17.83
N ARG A 527 -3.51 9.97 18.35
CA ARG A 527 -4.46 9.65 19.41
C ARG A 527 -5.85 9.75 18.82
N ALA A 528 -6.65 8.72 18.97
CA ALA A 528 -7.97 8.65 18.36
C ALA A 528 -9.07 8.30 19.34
N ALA A 529 -10.30 8.64 18.99
CA ALA A 529 -11.50 8.27 19.74
C ALA A 529 -12.68 8.03 18.79
N ILE A 530 -13.68 7.30 19.26
CA ILE A 530 -14.98 7.13 18.61
C ILE A 530 -16.01 7.92 19.41
N GLU A 531 -16.69 8.86 18.76
CA GLU A 531 -17.78 9.64 19.32
C GLU A 531 -19.14 9.16 18.77
N PRO A 532 -20.17 8.99 19.59
CA PRO A 532 -21.51 8.77 19.08
C PRO A 532 -22.04 10.04 18.40
N VAL A 533 -22.78 9.85 17.31
CA VAL A 533 -23.42 10.93 16.55
C VAL A 533 -24.93 10.73 16.59
N SER A 534 -25.63 11.68 17.17
CA SER A 534 -27.10 11.73 17.18
C SER A 534 -27.60 12.61 16.04
N VAL A 535 -28.74 12.22 15.47
CA VAL A 535 -29.45 12.99 14.46
C VAL A 535 -30.62 13.69 15.14
N HIS A 536 -30.56 15.00 15.21
CA HIS A 536 -31.61 15.83 15.75
C HIS A 536 -32.54 16.30 14.63
N ARG A 537 -33.86 16.14 14.77
CA ARG A 537 -34.86 16.54 13.77
C ARG A 537 -35.99 17.32 14.44
N GLY A 538 -36.51 18.35 13.77
CA GLY A 538 -37.67 19.09 14.23
C GLY A 538 -37.91 20.34 13.38
N ASP A 539 -39.05 21.00 13.62
CA ASP A 539 -39.40 22.28 12.97
C ASP A 539 -38.43 23.40 13.36
N ARG A 540 -37.87 23.24 14.55
CA ARG A 540 -36.90 24.18 15.12
C ARG A 540 -35.87 23.46 15.96
N LEU A 541 -34.61 23.71 15.71
CA LEU A 541 -33.47 23.26 16.49
C LEU A 541 -32.85 24.39 17.28
N THR A 542 -32.59 24.15 18.58
CA THR A 542 -31.87 25.10 19.43
C THR A 542 -30.60 24.43 19.93
N THR A 543 -29.45 24.92 19.45
CA THR A 543 -28.12 24.49 19.89
C THR A 543 -27.59 25.48 20.92
N ARG A 544 -27.40 25.03 22.15
CA ARG A 544 -26.83 25.81 23.26
C ARG A 544 -25.39 25.41 23.48
N ILE A 545 -24.51 26.40 23.42
CA ILE A 545 -23.07 26.25 23.61
C ILE A 545 -22.72 26.95 24.91
N GLN A 546 -22.44 26.17 25.95
CA GLN A 546 -22.00 26.69 27.24
C GLN A 546 -20.48 26.78 27.27
N ILE A 547 -19.96 28.00 27.23
CA ILE A 547 -18.55 28.28 27.30
C ILE A 547 -18.14 28.30 28.74
N PRO A 548 -17.15 27.44 29.18
CA PRO A 548 -16.74 27.39 30.59
C PRO A 548 -16.10 28.72 31.05
N ALA A 549 -16.21 28.99 32.34
CA ALA A 549 -15.50 30.14 32.93
C ALA A 549 -13.98 29.97 32.79
N ASP A 550 -13.33 31.06 32.49
CA ASP A 550 -11.86 31.16 32.49
C ASP A 550 -11.45 32.50 33.13
N ASN A 551 -10.86 32.44 34.31
CA ASN A 551 -10.45 33.64 35.07
C ASN A 551 -9.30 34.41 34.38
N ALA A 552 -8.56 33.77 33.48
CA ALA A 552 -7.51 34.41 32.67
C ALA A 552 -8.07 35.09 31.43
N ALA A 553 -9.32 34.83 31.05
CA ALA A 553 -9.93 35.41 29.86
C ALA A 553 -10.21 36.93 30.04
N GLN A 554 -9.60 37.73 29.18
CA GLN A 554 -9.78 39.18 29.09
C GLN A 554 -10.93 39.55 28.18
N ASP A 555 -11.09 38.81 27.08
CA ASP A 555 -12.17 39.02 26.11
C ASP A 555 -12.57 37.72 25.42
N VAL A 556 -13.82 37.65 24.95
CA VAL A 556 -14.39 36.54 24.18
C VAL A 556 -15.10 37.08 22.97
N SER A 557 -14.72 36.57 21.82
CA SER A 557 -15.38 36.83 20.56
C SER A 557 -15.82 35.52 19.89
N VAL A 558 -16.98 35.58 19.22
CA VAL A 558 -17.51 34.45 18.47
C VAL A 558 -17.60 34.84 17.00
N ARG A 559 -17.03 34.02 16.15
CA ARG A 559 -17.18 34.10 14.70
C ARG A 559 -18.08 32.96 14.25
N VAL A 560 -19.12 33.28 13.50
CA VAL A 560 -20.01 32.30 12.89
C VAL A 560 -19.90 32.42 11.39
N HIS A 561 -19.62 31.32 10.73
CA HIS A 561 -19.49 31.22 9.28
C HIS A 561 -20.49 30.17 8.77
N GLY A 562 -21.38 30.57 7.87
CA GLY A 562 -22.38 29.71 7.23
C GLY A 562 -22.64 30.22 5.81
N GLY A 563 -22.66 29.32 4.83
CA GLY A 563 -22.71 29.68 3.43
C GLY A 563 -21.54 30.59 3.05
N GLU A 564 -21.82 31.74 2.43
CA GLU A 564 -20.81 32.75 2.08
C GLU A 564 -20.68 33.85 3.17
N GLN A 565 -21.50 33.81 4.22
CA GLN A 565 -21.57 34.88 5.23
C GLN A 565 -20.73 34.58 6.46
N THR A 566 -20.17 35.64 7.04
CA THR A 566 -19.45 35.58 8.30
C THR A 566 -19.95 36.70 9.24
N THR A 567 -20.31 36.33 10.46
CA THR A 567 -20.80 37.26 11.48
C THR A 567 -19.94 37.17 12.73
N TYR A 568 -19.73 38.30 13.43
CA TYR A 568 -18.90 38.40 14.63
C TYR A 568 -19.70 38.90 15.82
N TYR A 569 -19.44 38.33 17.00
CA TYR A 569 -20.05 38.71 18.28
C TYR A 569 -18.97 38.87 19.33
N GLN A 570 -19.01 39.93 20.14
CA GLN A 570 -18.04 40.19 21.20
C GLN A 570 -18.75 40.26 22.55
N ARG A 571 -18.15 39.77 23.65
CA ARG A 571 -18.84 39.69 24.96
C ARG A 571 -17.97 40.01 26.18
N GLY A 572 -16.78 40.48 26.08
CA GLY A 572 -15.92 40.79 27.23
C GLY A 572 -15.50 39.53 28.02
N THR A 573 -15.29 39.66 29.33
CA THR A 573 -14.64 38.63 30.18
C THR A 573 -15.47 37.36 30.43
N LEU A 574 -14.83 36.22 30.66
CA LEU A 574 -15.43 34.91 31.04
C LEU A 574 -15.35 34.61 32.57
N LYS A 575 -15.50 35.58 33.41
CA LYS A 575 -15.51 35.35 34.86
C LYS A 575 -16.59 34.37 35.36
N SER A 576 -17.62 34.17 34.55
CA SER A 576 -18.69 33.16 34.75
C SER A 576 -18.94 32.45 33.42
N PRO A 577 -19.47 31.22 33.41
CA PRO A 577 -19.88 30.54 32.19
C PRO A 577 -20.80 31.41 31.36
N LYS A 578 -20.59 31.45 30.05
CA LYS A 578 -21.44 32.19 29.09
C LYS A 578 -22.13 31.21 28.18
N GLN A 579 -23.35 31.57 27.78
CA GLN A 579 -24.14 30.76 26.86
C GLN A 579 -24.28 31.49 25.53
N PHE A 580 -23.89 30.81 24.44
CA PHE A 580 -24.14 31.24 23.08
C PHE A 580 -25.19 30.30 22.47
N GLU A 581 -26.16 30.85 21.79
CA GLU A 581 -27.30 30.09 21.30
C GLU A 581 -27.43 30.23 19.77
N LEU A 582 -27.70 29.12 19.12
CA LEU A 582 -28.05 29.02 17.73
C LEU A 582 -29.45 28.45 17.62
N ILE A 583 -30.30 29.11 16.83
CA ILE A 583 -31.67 28.67 16.55
C ILE A 583 -31.78 28.51 15.03
N ALA A 584 -32.05 27.31 14.58
CA ALA A 584 -32.30 27.00 13.18
C ALA A 584 -33.75 26.55 12.99
N ASP A 585 -34.40 27.11 12.01
CA ASP A 585 -35.73 26.67 11.52
C ASP A 585 -35.63 26.45 9.99
N SER A 586 -36.71 26.02 9.36
CA SER A 586 -36.72 25.73 7.91
C SER A 586 -36.28 26.88 7.04
N ASN A 587 -36.29 28.12 7.50
CA ASN A 587 -36.01 29.31 6.70
C ASN A 587 -34.81 30.10 7.19
N THR A 588 -34.52 30.08 8.48
CA THR A 588 -33.53 30.98 9.09
C THR A 588 -32.61 30.27 10.08
N ILE A 589 -31.37 30.76 10.18
CA ILE A 589 -30.47 30.49 11.30
C ILE A 589 -30.26 31.81 12.03
N ARG A 590 -30.56 31.83 13.32
CA ARG A 590 -30.35 32.98 14.19
C ARG A 590 -29.36 32.62 15.28
N VAL A 591 -28.35 33.46 15.47
CA VAL A 591 -27.25 33.24 16.42
C VAL A 591 -27.03 34.46 17.30
N GLY A 592 -26.65 34.24 18.54
CA GLY A 592 -26.32 35.33 19.47
C GLY A 592 -26.18 34.87 20.91
N TRP A 593 -25.82 35.78 21.80
CA TRP A 593 -25.75 35.52 23.22
C TRP A 593 -27.16 35.42 23.81
N ASP A 594 -27.35 34.57 24.83
CA ASP A 594 -28.64 34.28 25.44
C ASP A 594 -29.39 35.52 25.97
N SER A 595 -28.63 36.57 26.37
CA SER A 595 -29.17 37.81 26.91
C SER A 595 -29.52 38.88 25.88
N GLU A 596 -29.34 38.62 24.58
CA GLU A 596 -29.60 39.60 23.53
C GLU A 596 -30.98 39.44 22.91
N SER A 597 -31.75 40.53 22.86
CA SER A 597 -33.09 40.55 22.30
C SER A 597 -33.14 40.46 20.77
N SER A 598 -32.02 40.68 20.08
CA SER A 598 -31.89 40.52 18.64
C SER A 598 -30.77 39.58 18.26
N LYS A 599 -31.13 38.38 17.83
CA LYS A 599 -30.16 37.43 17.24
C LYS A 599 -30.00 37.76 15.77
N ALA A 600 -28.74 37.89 15.28
CA ALA A 600 -28.50 38.10 13.88
C ALA A 600 -28.81 36.86 13.05
N GLN A 601 -29.31 37.07 11.86
CA GLN A 601 -29.61 36.02 10.91
C GLN A 601 -28.30 35.66 10.15
N VAL A 602 -28.05 34.38 9.97
CA VAL A 602 -26.95 33.82 9.22
C VAL A 602 -27.53 33.02 8.06
N GLU A 603 -26.84 33.02 6.93
CA GLU A 603 -27.23 32.23 5.78
C GLU A 603 -27.20 30.72 6.14
N PHE A 604 -28.21 30.01 5.65
CA PHE A 604 -28.25 28.57 5.84
C PHE A 604 -27.27 27.89 4.89
N GLY A 605 -26.33 27.15 5.44
CA GLY A 605 -25.40 26.29 4.70
C GLY A 605 -25.46 24.86 5.25
N GLU A 606 -25.01 23.92 4.46
CA GLU A 606 -24.93 22.49 4.87
C GLU A 606 -23.96 22.31 6.05
N GLU A 607 -22.99 23.20 6.19
CA GLU A 607 -22.05 23.24 7.31
C GLU A 607 -22.01 24.63 7.93
N LEU A 608 -22.12 24.67 9.26
CA LEU A 608 -21.96 25.90 10.05
C LEU A 608 -20.71 25.75 10.92
N ILE A 609 -19.78 26.70 10.81
CA ILE A 609 -18.57 26.74 11.62
C ILE A 609 -18.69 27.88 12.64
N ILE A 610 -18.62 27.52 13.92
CA ILE A 610 -18.63 28.46 15.05
C ILE A 610 -17.24 28.44 15.68
N GLN A 611 -16.54 29.57 15.67
CA GLN A 611 -15.23 29.75 16.32
C GLN A 611 -15.38 30.71 17.50
N ILE A 612 -15.01 30.21 18.70
CA ILE A 612 -15.06 30.99 19.94
C ILE A 612 -13.62 31.29 20.32
N PHE A 613 -13.22 32.54 20.20
CA PHE A 613 -11.90 33.02 20.56
C PHE A 613 -11.89 33.50 22.00
N VAL A 614 -10.99 32.98 22.82
CA VAL A 614 -10.77 33.37 24.20
C VAL A 614 -9.39 34.01 24.29
N GLN A 615 -9.35 35.32 24.51
CA GLN A 615 -8.14 36.08 24.67
C GLN A 615 -7.73 36.08 26.14
N THR A 616 -6.51 35.61 26.45
CA THR A 616 -5.94 35.54 27.81
C THR A 616 -4.83 36.55 28.05
N GLY A 617 -4.41 37.29 27.01
CA GLY A 617 -3.40 38.34 27.08
C GLY A 617 -3.28 39.08 25.77
N GLN A 618 -2.33 40.03 25.64
CA GLN A 618 -2.18 40.85 24.44
C GLN A 618 -1.87 40.02 23.17
N ALA A 619 -1.13 38.93 23.32
CA ALA A 619 -0.77 38.03 22.23
C ALA A 619 -0.99 36.56 22.57
N SER A 620 -1.81 36.27 23.58
CA SER A 620 -2.10 34.92 24.03
C SER A 620 -3.59 34.66 24.08
N GLY A 621 -3.97 33.42 23.75
CA GLY A 621 -5.34 32.98 23.77
C GLY A 621 -5.48 31.60 23.14
N TYR A 622 -6.69 31.12 23.06
CA TYR A 622 -7.05 29.86 22.41
C TYR A 622 -8.42 30.01 21.76
N ASN A 623 -8.80 29.07 20.92
CA ASN A 623 -10.15 29.04 20.39
C ASN A 623 -10.79 27.66 20.43
N TYR A 624 -12.11 27.64 20.47
CA TYR A 624 -12.90 26.45 20.19
C TYR A 624 -13.48 26.59 18.78
N ARG A 625 -13.43 25.49 18.02
CA ARG A 625 -14.07 25.38 16.72
C ARG A 625 -15.14 24.31 16.79
N LEU A 626 -16.38 24.69 16.54
CA LEU A 626 -17.51 23.79 16.45
C LEU A 626 -17.92 23.70 14.98
N GLN A 627 -18.10 22.47 14.51
CA GLN A 627 -18.65 22.19 13.18
C GLN A 627 -20.00 21.51 13.34
N LEU A 628 -21.03 22.10 12.76
CA LEU A 628 -22.41 21.63 12.82
C LEU A 628 -22.89 21.38 11.40
N SER A 629 -23.15 20.10 11.07
CA SER A 629 -23.79 19.74 9.81
C SER A 629 -25.30 19.96 9.94
N LEU A 630 -25.89 20.64 8.97
CA LEU A 630 -27.29 20.99 8.91
C LEU A 630 -27.89 20.56 7.57
N ASP A 631 -29.16 20.14 7.60
CA ASP A 631 -29.92 19.84 6.39
C ASP A 631 -31.40 20.27 6.56
N ARG A 632 -32.07 20.47 5.44
CA ARG A 632 -33.48 20.77 5.35
C ARG A 632 -34.20 19.74 4.52
N THR A 633 -35.15 19.08 5.09
CA THR A 633 -35.95 18.09 4.38
C THR A 633 -37.41 18.18 4.82
N ASN A 634 -38.31 18.33 3.84
CA ASN A 634 -39.78 18.35 4.09
C ASN A 634 -40.29 19.40 5.10
N GLY A 635 -39.62 20.56 5.18
CA GLY A 635 -39.96 21.63 6.10
C GLY A 635 -39.38 21.51 7.50
N GLU A 636 -38.70 20.40 7.81
CA GLU A 636 -37.94 20.19 9.02
C GLU A 636 -36.50 20.54 8.87
N VAL A 637 -35.80 20.86 9.95
CA VAL A 637 -34.36 21.01 10.04
C VAL A 637 -33.75 19.79 10.71
N ARG A 638 -32.67 19.28 10.13
CA ARG A 638 -31.87 18.20 10.71
C ARG A 638 -30.48 18.72 11.08
N ALA A 639 -29.95 18.25 12.19
CA ALA A 639 -28.58 18.54 12.61
C ALA A 639 -27.90 17.28 13.17
N LEU A 640 -26.62 17.17 12.96
CA LEU A 640 -25.80 16.16 13.62
C LEU A 640 -25.20 16.70 14.91
N THR A 641 -24.88 15.82 15.86
CA THR A 641 -24.08 16.18 17.03
C THR A 641 -22.84 16.97 16.58
N PRO A 642 -22.63 18.21 17.08
CA PRO A 642 -21.51 19.05 16.66
C PRO A 642 -20.16 18.42 16.96
N LEU A 643 -19.19 18.59 16.04
CA LEU A 643 -17.80 18.26 16.28
C LEU A 643 -17.10 19.45 16.95
N VAL A 644 -16.54 19.23 18.13
CA VAL A 644 -15.91 20.27 18.94
C VAL A 644 -14.41 20.07 18.97
N HIS A 645 -13.64 21.10 18.55
CA HIS A 645 -12.18 21.15 18.66
C HIS A 645 -11.73 22.26 19.60
N ARG A 646 -10.63 22.03 20.29
CA ARG A 646 -9.86 23.09 20.98
C ARG A 646 -8.59 23.36 20.20
N CYS A 647 -8.35 24.63 19.85
CA CYS A 647 -7.19 25.06 19.09
C CYS A 647 -6.33 25.99 19.97
N THR A 648 -5.12 25.58 20.28
CA THR A 648 -4.13 26.43 21.00
C THR A 648 -3.47 27.45 20.08
N VAL A 649 -3.37 27.11 18.80
CA VAL A 649 -2.99 27.99 17.70
C VAL A 649 -3.92 27.68 16.51
N PRO A 650 -4.08 28.61 15.52
CA PRO A 650 -5.03 28.40 14.43
C PRO A 650 -4.85 27.12 13.61
N THR A 651 -3.61 26.61 13.56
CA THR A 651 -3.25 25.40 12.80
C THR A 651 -3.24 24.11 13.65
N ARG A 652 -3.41 24.21 14.98
CA ARG A 652 -3.31 23.07 15.90
C ARG A 652 -4.58 22.93 16.73
N CYS A 653 -5.53 22.22 16.16
CA CYS A 653 -6.83 21.92 16.76
C CYS A 653 -6.89 20.45 17.14
N VAL A 654 -7.35 20.18 18.36
CA VAL A 654 -7.54 18.82 18.91
C VAL A 654 -9.01 18.59 19.17
N PRO A 655 -9.62 17.49 18.67
CA PRO A 655 -11.00 17.13 19.02
C PRO A 655 -11.16 16.95 20.53
N SER A 656 -12.28 17.40 21.06
CA SER A 656 -12.54 17.36 22.50
C SER A 656 -12.52 15.95 23.09
N ALA A 657 -12.94 14.95 22.32
CA ALA A 657 -12.92 13.55 22.74
C ALA A 657 -11.53 12.95 22.89
N VAL A 658 -10.52 13.55 22.26
CA VAL A 658 -9.11 13.10 22.29
C VAL A 658 -8.27 13.95 23.26
N GLY A 659 -8.73 15.17 23.56
CA GLY A 659 -8.00 16.13 24.39
C GLY A 659 -8.14 15.83 25.90
N GLU A 660 -7.09 16.02 26.66
CA GLU A 660 -7.06 15.90 28.14
C GLU A 660 -7.75 17.06 28.88
N SER A 661 -8.30 18.04 28.18
CA SER A 661 -8.75 19.29 28.78
C SER A 661 -10.12 19.19 29.43
N LYS A 662 -10.20 19.44 30.73
CA LYS A 662 -11.44 19.64 31.50
C LYS A 662 -12.21 20.92 31.09
N GLN A 663 -11.70 21.74 30.22
CA GLN A 663 -12.28 23.02 29.78
C GLN A 663 -12.74 22.92 28.32
N THR A 664 -13.74 22.10 28.06
CA THR A 664 -14.41 22.05 26.74
C THR A 664 -15.81 22.68 26.86
N PRO A 665 -16.29 23.39 25.81
CA PRO A 665 -17.69 23.85 25.80
C PRO A 665 -18.64 22.67 25.89
N GLU A 666 -19.67 22.78 26.75
CA GLU A 666 -20.75 21.83 26.72
C GLU A 666 -21.74 22.26 25.63
N VAL A 667 -22.06 21.35 24.72
CA VAL A 667 -23.00 21.62 23.63
C VAL A 667 -24.23 20.75 23.80
N ARG A 668 -25.38 21.38 23.83
CA ARG A 668 -26.68 20.71 23.93
C ARG A 668 -27.57 21.13 22.76
N VAL A 669 -28.06 20.17 22.01
CA VAL A 669 -29.02 20.37 20.93
C VAL A 669 -30.40 19.98 21.47
N ARG A 670 -31.38 20.87 21.36
CA ARG A 670 -32.78 20.60 21.68
C ARG A 670 -33.64 20.76 20.44
N THR A 671 -34.60 19.88 20.30
CA THR A 671 -35.59 19.91 19.22
C THR A 671 -36.94 20.37 19.75
N THR A 672 -37.68 21.10 18.93
CA THR A 672 -39.09 21.45 19.20
C THR A 672 -39.89 21.09 17.96
N SER A 673 -40.90 20.22 18.11
CA SER A 673 -41.91 19.95 17.08
C SER A 673 -43.11 20.87 17.24
N ALA A 674 -43.87 21.09 16.18
CA ALA A 674 -45.09 21.94 16.18
C ALA A 674 -46.15 21.44 17.15
N GLU A 675 -46.11 20.16 17.59
CA GLU A 675 -47.03 19.55 18.52
C GLU A 675 -46.66 19.69 20.00
N GLY A 676 -45.64 20.48 20.34
CA GLY A 676 -45.37 20.88 21.73
C GLY A 676 -44.75 19.82 22.65
N ASN A 677 -44.33 18.67 22.15
CA ASN A 677 -43.59 17.65 22.90
C ASN A 677 -42.09 17.93 22.89
N ILE A 678 -41.51 18.27 24.02
CA ILE A 678 -40.08 18.41 24.23
C ILE A 678 -39.52 16.99 24.46
N SER A 679 -38.86 16.39 23.50
CA SER A 679 -38.06 15.19 23.74
C SER A 679 -36.70 15.57 24.34
N HIS A 680 -36.40 15.07 25.52
CA HIS A 680 -35.10 15.12 26.16
C HIS A 680 -34.35 13.81 25.81
N ASP A 681 -33.34 13.86 24.96
CA ASP A 681 -32.34 12.82 24.85
C ASP A 681 -30.98 13.32 25.33
#